data_6b06faccc161ced9fc09ffc74f3fc661
#
_entry.id   6b06faccc161ced9fc09ffc74f3fc661
#
_cell.length_a   1.000
_cell.length_b   1.000
_cell.length_c   1.000
_cell.angle_alpha   90.00
_cell.angle_beta   90.00
_cell.angle_gamma   90.00
#
_symmetry.space_group_name_H-M   'P 1'
#
loop_
_entity.id
_entity.type
_entity.pdbx_description
1 polymer ?
#
loop_
_entity_poly.entity_id
_entity_poly.type
_entity_poly.pdbx_seq_one_letter_code
_entity_poly.pdbx_strand_id
1 'polypeptide(L)'
;MADGGRMKGVQSAGGGAGDDEEGNEEVREEPELALSLGRRVWHLPPRQEAAPRSLNWTPVLPEWNPDAAGSSQGVERALGGQSISSLGFHDMFGGILDDPQAGGSMEVGWGKLNEEDEDRDLQNKRLRVRHFGEENPLHSEHELEFGLSLFANDGSESPRDANNEQVDDAENSGGRNSVDVGIRMDLSDDFLHMIFSFLDQKDLCRAGVTCKQWRSASVHDDFWKCLKFENTSVSLENFVNICRHYQSVTELNLHGVINAETLVLEAIMFLRHLKTLTMGKGQLGESFFQALAECPLLTALTVNDASLGSGIQEVTVNHDGLRELHILKCRALRISVRCSQLQILSLRRTGMAHVSLNCPQLLELDFQSCHKLSDNAIRQAATACPLLAKLDMSSCSCVTDETLRDIASSCPSLSVLDASNCPNISFESVRLPMLIDLRLLSCEGITSASMAAIAYSRLLEALQLDNCSLLTSVSLDLPHLKNISLVHLRKFADLNLRSPVLSYIKVSRCSALHRVSITSTTLQKLVLQKQESLSSLSLQCHNLIDVDLTECESLTNAVCEVFSDGGGCPMLRSLILDNCENLSIVELNSSSLSCLSLAGCRSMTLLRLSCPNLQHVNLDGCDHLQSAAFCPVGLESLNLGICPKLSVLHIEAPNMSILELKGCGVLSKASINCPRLTSLDASFCRQLVDDSLTCMSEACPMIEHLILSSCLSIGIDGLSSLHCLHKLTLLDLSYTFLDNLKPVFNSCLQLKVLKLSACKYLSDSSLDALYREGALPLLVELDLSYSSIGQNAIEDLLACCTNLVNVNLNGCTNFQELVCGSDDSSCVDMPVDFCAPSSAIKSEEISERSGRLLEVLNCTGCPNIKKVVIPSIANFLHLSKINLNLSTNLKEVDLTCPNLLTLNLSNCSSLEVLKLDCPRLSNLQLLACIMLQEEELESAISLCSALEFLNVHSCPKINALDFGRLRLGCPSLKRIQSSLIS
;
A
#
# COMPACT_ATOMS: atom_id res chain seq x y z
N MET A 1 32.96 -65.87 -20.58
CA MET A 1 32.20 -66.65 -21.55
C MET A 1 31.32 -65.65 -22.20
N ALA A 2 31.81 -64.96 -23.18
CA ALA A 2 31.72 -65.27 -24.63
C ALA A 2 30.28 -65.05 -25.08
N ASP A 3 29.92 -64.30 -25.93
CA ASP A 3 30.33 -63.82 -27.24
C ASP A 3 29.05 -63.17 -27.80
N GLY A 4 28.93 -62.08 -28.52
CA GLY A 4 29.62 -61.82 -29.72
C GLY A 4 28.59 -61.35 -30.76
N GLY A 5 28.87 -60.31 -31.42
CA GLY A 5 28.79 -60.10 -32.82
C GLY A 5 27.71 -59.11 -33.32
N ARG A 6 28.05 -57.91 -33.74
CA ARG A 6 28.57 -57.41 -35.05
C ARG A 6 27.64 -57.74 -36.22
N MET A 7 27.19 -56.82 -37.00
CA MET A 7 27.73 -56.04 -38.07
C MET A 7 26.66 -55.41 -38.95
N LYS A 8 26.96 -54.17 -39.37
CA LYS A 8 26.99 -53.62 -40.75
C LYS A 8 25.63 -53.52 -41.49
N GLY A 9 25.35 -52.56 -42.18
CA GLY A 9 26.06 -51.51 -42.87
C GLY A 9 25.32 -51.07 -44.09
N VAL A 10 25.64 -49.88 -44.56
CA VAL A 10 25.81 -49.42 -45.94
C VAL A 10 24.63 -48.76 -46.66
N GLN A 11 24.76 -47.41 -46.76
CA GLN A 11 24.89 -46.61 -48.01
C GLN A 11 23.73 -46.72 -49.03
N SER A 12 23.27 -45.67 -49.67
CA SER A 12 23.90 -44.53 -50.38
C SER A 12 22.80 -43.69 -51.01
N ALA A 13 22.93 -42.37 -51.00
CA ALA A 13 23.41 -41.54 -52.06
C ALA A 13 22.39 -41.01 -53.08
N GLY A 14 22.50 -39.77 -53.33
CA GLY A 14 22.31 -39.03 -54.58
C GLY A 14 21.04 -38.17 -54.55
N GLY A 15 21.04 -36.91 -54.84
CA GLY A 15 21.92 -36.04 -55.58
C GLY A 15 21.07 -35.07 -56.36
N GLY A 16 21.52 -33.79 -56.44
CA GLY A 16 21.25 -32.86 -57.55
C GLY A 16 20.21 -31.80 -57.22
N ALA A 17 20.56 -30.55 -57.00
CA ALA A 17 21.12 -29.50 -57.81
C ALA A 17 20.09 -28.79 -58.73
N GLY A 18 20.15 -27.44 -58.63
CA GLY A 18 19.73 -26.52 -59.69
C GLY A 18 18.69 -25.53 -59.15
N ASP A 19 19.06 -24.36 -58.82
CA ASP A 19 19.34 -23.09 -59.51
C ASP A 19 18.07 -22.37 -59.97
N ASP A 20 18.07 -21.10 -59.62
CA ASP A 20 17.78 -19.87 -60.36
C ASP A 20 16.37 -19.21 -60.29
N GLU A 21 16.47 -17.99 -59.84
CA GLU A 21 16.00 -16.69 -60.43
C GLU A 21 14.54 -16.23 -60.33
N GLU A 22 14.47 -15.05 -59.73
CA GLU A 22 13.81 -13.78 -60.14
C GLU A 22 12.31 -13.72 -60.42
N GLY A 23 11.72 -12.66 -59.87
CA GLY A 23 10.76 -11.86 -60.63
C GLY A 23 9.53 -11.40 -59.83
N ASN A 24 9.57 -10.16 -59.48
CA ASN A 24 8.56 -9.08 -59.45
C ASN A 24 7.10 -9.37 -59.77
N GLU A 25 6.30 -8.60 -59.05
CA GLU A 25 5.17 -7.72 -59.44
C GLU A 25 3.84 -7.93 -58.71
N GLU A 26 3.49 -6.83 -58.06
CA GLU A 26 2.17 -6.23 -57.80
C GLU A 26 0.92 -6.91 -58.35
N VAL A 27 -0.20 -6.87 -57.58
CA VAL A 27 -1.46 -6.15 -57.84
C VAL A 27 -2.57 -6.56 -56.86
N ARG A 28 -3.13 -5.57 -56.17
CA ARG A 28 -4.49 -5.33 -55.64
C ARG A 28 -5.57 -6.42 -55.81
N GLU A 29 -6.35 -6.63 -54.72
CA GLU A 29 -7.77 -6.21 -54.53
C GLU A 29 -8.43 -6.98 -53.36
N GLU A 30 -9.14 -6.26 -52.50
CA GLU A 30 -10.17 -6.71 -51.57
C GLU A 30 -11.49 -7.05 -52.30
N PRO A 31 -12.60 -7.47 -51.64
CA PRO A 31 -12.86 -7.99 -50.27
C PRO A 31 -13.81 -9.23 -50.27
N GLU A 32 -14.08 -9.84 -49.10
CA GLU A 32 -15.43 -10.13 -48.56
C GLU A 32 -15.43 -11.12 -47.39
N LEU A 33 -16.07 -10.65 -46.33
CA LEU A 33 -16.96 -11.28 -45.32
C LEU A 33 -16.92 -12.80 -45.08
N ALA A 34 -16.61 -13.19 -43.82
CA ALA A 34 -17.54 -13.96 -42.99
C ALA A 34 -17.04 -14.20 -41.55
N LEU A 35 -17.94 -13.91 -40.66
CA LEU A 35 -18.11 -14.20 -39.23
C LEU A 35 -17.41 -15.43 -38.67
N SER A 36 -16.68 -15.33 -37.49
CA SER A 36 -17.16 -15.90 -36.22
C SER A 36 -16.13 -15.84 -35.10
N LEU A 37 -16.65 -15.43 -33.94
CA LEU A 37 -16.27 -15.84 -32.57
C LEU A 37 -14.85 -15.59 -32.02
N GLY A 38 -14.72 -14.53 -31.35
CA GLY A 38 -14.32 -14.11 -30.04
C GLY A 38 -13.25 -14.86 -29.26
N ARG A 39 -12.06 -14.27 -29.17
CA ARG A 39 -11.19 -14.34 -27.99
C ARG A 39 -10.56 -12.96 -27.81
N ARG A 40 -10.92 -12.29 -26.73
CA ARG A 40 -10.31 -11.01 -26.34
C ARG A 40 -8.91 -11.28 -25.77
N VAL A 41 -7.91 -10.81 -26.49
CA VAL A 41 -6.54 -10.65 -25.98
C VAL A 41 -6.39 -9.17 -25.65
N TRP A 42 -6.06 -8.86 -24.40
CA TRP A 42 -5.76 -7.51 -23.95
C TRP A 42 -4.33 -7.15 -24.37
N HIS A 43 -4.20 -6.16 -25.25
CA HIS A 43 -2.94 -5.49 -25.52
C HIS A 43 -2.75 -4.36 -24.52
N LEU A 44 -1.63 -4.39 -23.80
CA LEU A 44 -1.13 -3.28 -22.98
C LEU A 44 -0.52 -2.21 -23.92
N PRO A 45 -0.75 -0.92 -23.66
CA PRO A 45 -0.08 0.16 -24.39
C PRO A 45 1.38 0.33 -23.92
N PRO A 46 2.25 0.98 -24.73
CA PRO A 46 3.68 1.08 -24.46
C PRO A 46 3.99 1.99 -23.28
N ARG A 47 4.99 1.59 -22.51
CA ARG A 47 5.54 2.32 -21.37
C ARG A 47 6.03 3.70 -21.79
N GLN A 48 5.47 4.73 -21.19
CA GLN A 48 6.11 6.04 -21.05
C GLN A 48 7.12 5.95 -19.91
N GLU A 49 8.33 6.36 -20.17
CA GLU A 49 9.40 6.54 -19.20
C GLU A 49 8.94 7.56 -18.14
N ALA A 50 8.81 7.09 -16.91
CA ALA A 50 8.58 7.94 -15.76
C ALA A 50 9.94 8.15 -15.07
N ALA A 51 10.26 9.40 -14.84
CA ALA A 51 11.40 9.85 -14.04
C ALA A 51 11.44 9.19 -12.65
N PRO A 52 12.61 8.99 -12.07
CA PRO A 52 12.76 8.32 -10.80
C PRO A 52 12.16 9.15 -9.66
N ARG A 53 11.19 8.59 -8.99
CA ARG A 53 10.65 9.14 -7.74
C ARG A 53 11.67 8.90 -6.64
N SER A 54 12.14 9.98 -6.03
CA SER A 54 12.91 9.95 -4.79
C SER A 54 12.12 9.23 -3.70
N LEU A 55 12.63 8.11 -3.23
CA LEU A 55 12.13 7.42 -2.05
C LEU A 55 12.62 8.19 -0.82
N ASN A 56 11.74 8.96 -0.21
CA ASN A 56 11.96 9.53 1.12
C ASN A 56 11.87 8.41 2.15
N TRP A 57 13.01 7.93 2.59
CA TRP A 57 13.12 7.13 3.80
C TRP A 57 13.33 8.09 4.97
N THR A 58 12.31 8.25 5.81
CA THR A 58 12.49 8.78 7.17
C THR A 58 13.01 7.64 8.03
N PRO A 59 14.18 7.81 8.68
CA PRO A 59 14.65 6.80 9.62
C PRO A 59 13.79 6.85 10.88
N VAL A 60 13.02 5.80 11.13
CA VAL A 60 12.44 5.51 12.44
C VAL A 60 13.57 4.93 13.28
N LEU A 61 14.06 5.69 14.25
CA LEU A 61 14.97 5.21 15.27
C LEU A 61 14.21 4.23 16.19
N PRO A 62 14.72 3.06 16.48
CA PRO A 62 14.14 2.20 17.52
C PRO A 62 14.41 2.80 18.91
N GLU A 63 13.37 2.93 19.69
CA GLU A 63 13.44 3.27 21.11
C GLU A 63 14.24 2.19 21.87
N TRP A 64 15.30 2.62 22.49
CA TRP A 64 16.15 1.82 23.37
C TRP A 64 15.48 1.73 24.75
N ASN A 65 15.10 0.52 25.18
CA ASN A 65 14.57 0.24 26.50
C ASN A 65 15.70 -0.19 27.43
N PRO A 66 15.99 0.50 28.57
CA PRO A 66 17.12 0.23 29.42
C PRO A 66 16.78 -0.64 30.64
N ASP A 67 16.02 -1.70 30.55
CA ASP A 67 15.78 -2.58 31.70
C ASP A 67 16.07 -4.05 31.39
N ALA A 68 17.36 -4.43 31.46
CA ALA A 68 17.77 -5.79 31.80
C ALA A 68 19.24 -5.83 32.25
N ALA A 69 19.50 -5.43 33.49
CA ALA A 69 20.74 -5.77 34.19
C ALA A 69 20.40 -6.55 35.46
N GLY A 70 20.54 -7.87 35.37
CA GLY A 70 20.48 -8.83 36.50
C GLY A 70 21.82 -9.54 36.63
N SER A 71 22.54 -9.10 37.58
CA SER A 71 23.57 -9.77 38.41
C SER A 71 24.23 -11.10 38.01
N SER A 72 25.57 -11.13 37.94
CA SER A 72 26.38 -12.10 38.69
C SER A 72 27.83 -11.61 38.88
N GLN A 73 28.27 -11.79 40.12
CA GLN A 73 29.53 -11.40 40.69
C GLN A 73 30.72 -12.26 40.20
N GLY A 74 31.90 -11.61 40.15
CA GLY A 74 33.10 -12.20 40.77
C GLY A 74 34.26 -12.55 39.85
N VAL A 75 35.33 -11.84 40.05
CA VAL A 75 36.73 -12.22 40.29
C VAL A 75 37.70 -11.29 39.57
N GLU A 76 38.43 -10.55 40.48
CA GLU A 76 39.59 -9.71 40.21
C GLU A 76 40.80 -10.46 39.61
N ARG A 77 41.56 -9.76 38.76
CA ARG A 77 43.02 -9.48 38.95
C ARG A 77 43.60 -8.69 37.80
N ALA A 78 43.93 -7.49 38.14
CA ALA A 78 45.13 -6.69 38.08
C ALA A 78 46.10 -6.88 36.88
N LEU A 79 46.42 -5.77 36.19
CA LEU A 79 47.69 -5.04 36.04
C LEU A 79 47.52 -4.15 34.77
N GLY A 80 47.45 -2.87 34.91
CA GLY A 80 48.53 -1.94 34.85
C GLY A 80 48.66 -1.21 33.54
N GLY A 81 48.34 0.10 33.57
CA GLY A 81 49.13 1.03 32.76
C GLY A 81 48.40 1.96 31.79
N GLN A 82 48.12 3.15 32.33
CA GLN A 82 48.17 4.48 31.69
C GLN A 82 47.01 4.96 30.78
N SER A 83 46.36 5.91 31.38
CA SER A 83 45.38 6.89 30.94
C SER A 83 45.74 7.71 29.67
N ILE A 84 44.78 7.89 28.78
CA ILE A 84 44.50 9.20 28.18
C ILE A 84 42.97 9.41 28.16
N SER A 85 42.61 10.55 28.70
CA SER A 85 41.34 11.10 29.05
C SER A 85 40.27 11.06 27.98
N SER A 86 39.12 10.47 28.36
CA SER A 86 37.81 10.70 27.78
C SER A 86 37.33 12.10 28.18
N LEU A 87 37.04 12.94 27.18
CA LEU A 87 36.14 14.09 27.39
C LEU A 87 34.71 13.67 27.07
N GLY A 88 33.92 13.64 28.15
CA GLY A 88 32.54 13.30 28.14
C GLY A 88 31.67 14.37 27.48
N PHE A 89 30.70 13.90 26.74
CA PHE A 89 29.51 14.66 26.41
C PHE A 89 28.40 14.34 27.46
N HIS A 90 28.39 15.14 28.55
CA HIS A 90 27.23 15.40 29.36
C HIS A 90 27.21 16.92 29.59
N ASP A 91 26.09 17.49 29.27
CA ASP A 91 25.43 18.69 29.81
C ASP A 91 24.72 19.47 28.70
N MET A 92 23.48 19.14 28.53
CA MET A 92 22.41 20.09 28.23
C MET A 92 21.05 19.38 28.30
N PHE A 93 20.58 19.22 29.51
CA PHE A 93 19.16 19.24 29.92
C PHE A 93 19.13 18.95 31.42
N GLY A 94 19.23 20.00 32.18
CA GLY A 94 19.03 20.00 33.62
C GLY A 94 17.82 20.80 34.01
N GLY A 95 16.95 20.18 34.78
CA GLY A 95 16.26 20.91 35.87
C GLY A 95 14.76 21.05 35.73
N ILE A 96 14.07 20.37 36.59
CA ILE A 96 13.18 20.75 37.74
C ILE A 96 12.18 19.60 37.88
N LEU A 97 12.35 18.71 38.88
CA LEU A 97 11.83 18.67 40.28
C LEU A 97 10.28 18.81 40.34
N ASP A 98 9.49 18.05 41.02
CA ASP A 98 9.51 17.18 42.18
C ASP A 98 8.28 16.28 42.27
N ASP A 99 8.43 15.13 42.89
CA ASP A 99 7.51 14.11 43.41
C ASP A 99 6.65 14.65 44.62
N PRO A 100 5.68 13.97 45.27
CA PRO A 100 5.24 12.57 45.23
C PRO A 100 3.75 12.25 45.56
N GLN A 101 3.42 10.94 45.42
CA GLN A 101 2.45 10.14 46.25
C GLN A 101 0.94 10.22 45.94
N ALA A 102 0.36 9.10 45.56
CA ALA A 102 -0.59 8.29 46.35
C ALA A 102 -1.18 7.13 45.51
N GLY A 103 -1.22 5.99 46.15
CA GLY A 103 -1.60 4.68 45.73
C GLY A 103 -3.08 4.46 45.34
N GLY A 104 -3.30 3.36 44.67
CA GLY A 104 -4.62 2.83 44.35
C GLY A 104 -4.53 1.66 43.39
N SER A 105 -4.48 0.46 43.91
CA SER A 105 -4.67 -0.81 43.21
C SER A 105 -6.04 -0.89 42.56
N MET A 106 -6.10 -1.26 41.28
CA MET A 106 -7.27 -1.91 40.69
C MET A 106 -6.83 -2.88 39.58
N GLU A 107 -7.20 -4.12 39.78
CA GLU A 107 -7.19 -5.20 38.82
C GLU A 107 -7.96 -4.79 37.55
N VAL A 108 -7.36 -5.00 36.41
CA VAL A 108 -8.08 -4.90 35.13
C VAL A 108 -7.93 -6.21 34.36
N GLY A 109 -9.08 -6.82 34.16
CA GLY A 109 -9.25 -8.05 33.43
C GLY A 109 -8.91 -7.92 31.95
N TRP A 110 -8.42 -9.00 31.39
CA TRP A 110 -8.08 -9.19 30.00
C TRP A 110 -9.34 -9.17 29.12
N GLY A 111 -9.58 -8.09 28.42
CA GLY A 111 -10.56 -8.00 27.33
C GLY A 111 -9.95 -8.49 26.01
N LYS A 112 -10.59 -9.49 25.43
CA LYS A 112 -10.31 -10.02 24.09
C LYS A 112 -10.50 -8.91 23.04
N LEU A 113 -9.46 -8.62 22.27
CA LEU A 113 -9.55 -7.84 21.04
C LEU A 113 -10.03 -8.76 19.92
N ASN A 114 -11.14 -8.41 19.32
CA ASN A 114 -11.71 -9.05 18.14
C ASN A 114 -10.91 -8.63 16.89
N GLU A 115 -10.41 -9.61 16.17
CA GLU A 115 -9.97 -9.46 14.77
C GLU A 115 -11.20 -9.42 13.86
N GLU A 116 -11.63 -8.26 13.46
CA GLU A 116 -12.59 -8.04 12.36
C GLU A 116 -12.21 -6.74 11.65
N ASP A 117 -11.22 -6.75 10.73
CA ASP A 117 -11.00 -5.64 9.79
C ASP A 117 -9.99 -5.96 8.65
N GLU A 118 -10.09 -7.11 7.99
CA GLU A 118 -9.27 -7.36 6.77
C GLU A 118 -10.04 -7.69 5.47
N ASP A 119 -11.37 -7.63 5.45
CA ASP A 119 -12.15 -8.02 4.25
C ASP A 119 -12.85 -6.86 3.51
N ARG A 120 -12.44 -5.60 3.71
CA ARG A 120 -13.07 -4.43 3.06
C ARG A 120 -12.32 -3.78 1.90
N ASP A 121 -11.14 -4.27 1.52
CA ASP A 121 -10.27 -3.52 0.58
C ASP A 121 -10.31 -3.95 -0.90
N LEU A 122 -11.19 -4.83 -1.32
CA LEU A 122 -11.24 -5.31 -2.71
C LEU A 122 -12.44 -4.83 -3.55
N GLN A 123 -13.35 -4.00 -3.03
CA GLN A 123 -14.50 -3.50 -3.82
C GLN A 123 -14.56 -2.00 -4.09
N ASN A 124 -13.59 -1.19 -3.67
CA ASN A 124 -13.65 0.27 -3.84
C ASN A 124 -12.55 0.84 -4.74
N LYS A 125 -12.42 0.35 -5.98
CA LYS A 125 -11.76 1.08 -7.07
C LYS A 125 -12.74 1.34 -8.21
N ARG A 126 -13.74 2.16 -7.97
CA ARG A 126 -14.48 2.88 -9.01
C ARG A 126 -14.47 4.37 -8.68
N LEU A 127 -13.95 5.14 -9.62
CA LEU A 127 -13.90 6.58 -9.79
C LEU A 127 -14.65 7.43 -8.72
N ARG A 128 -13.88 8.17 -7.91
CA ARG A 128 -14.38 9.30 -7.15
C ARG A 128 -14.64 10.48 -8.09
N VAL A 129 -15.88 10.69 -8.44
CA VAL A 129 -16.38 12.02 -8.81
C VAL A 129 -16.64 12.76 -7.50
N ARG A 130 -16.09 13.94 -7.39
CA ARG A 130 -16.20 14.80 -6.20
C ARG A 130 -17.68 15.15 -5.98
N HIS A 131 -18.26 14.67 -4.88
CA HIS A 131 -19.53 15.20 -4.39
C HIS A 131 -19.28 16.42 -3.51
N PHE A 132 -19.91 17.50 -3.87
CA PHE A 132 -20.19 18.65 -3.02
C PHE A 132 -21.48 18.36 -2.23
N GLY A 133 -21.45 18.59 -0.92
CA GLY A 133 -22.64 18.74 -0.07
C GLY A 133 -22.86 17.57 0.89
N GLU A 134 -22.56 17.80 2.17
CA GLU A 134 -23.08 16.99 3.28
C GLU A 134 -24.60 17.24 3.40
N GLU A 135 -25.40 16.28 2.97
CA GLU A 135 -26.84 16.24 3.25
C GLU A 135 -27.11 15.28 4.43
N ASN A 136 -27.96 15.74 5.32
CA ASN A 136 -28.45 15.00 6.49
C ASN A 136 -29.05 13.64 6.09
N PRO A 137 -28.75 12.55 6.80
CA PRO A 137 -29.25 11.20 6.44
C PRO A 137 -30.77 11.04 6.49
N LEU A 138 -31.51 11.94 7.12
CA LEU A 138 -32.97 11.90 7.25
C LEU A 138 -33.75 12.35 6.00
N HIS A 139 -33.08 13.03 5.02
CA HIS A 139 -33.75 13.47 3.79
C HIS A 139 -33.68 12.45 2.65
N SER A 140 -32.73 11.51 2.66
CA SER A 140 -32.53 10.57 1.55
C SER A 140 -33.52 9.40 1.53
N GLU A 141 -34.12 9.07 2.67
CA GLU A 141 -35.08 7.97 2.78
C GLU A 141 -36.45 8.34 2.21
N HIS A 142 -36.88 9.58 2.41
CA HIS A 142 -38.15 10.09 1.89
C HIS A 142 -38.15 10.33 0.37
N GLU A 143 -36.99 10.57 -0.26
CA GLU A 143 -36.92 10.83 -1.69
C GLU A 143 -37.20 9.58 -2.53
N LEU A 144 -36.76 8.38 -2.10
CA LEU A 144 -37.04 7.15 -2.81
C LEU A 144 -38.52 6.76 -2.72
N GLU A 145 -39.09 6.87 -1.52
CA GLU A 145 -40.51 6.56 -1.29
C GLU A 145 -41.44 7.53 -2.03
N PHE A 146 -41.10 8.83 -2.01
CA PHE A 146 -41.84 9.87 -2.73
C PHE A 146 -41.72 9.69 -4.26
N GLY A 147 -40.53 9.44 -4.76
CA GLY A 147 -40.28 9.18 -6.17
C GLY A 147 -41.01 7.96 -6.69
N LEU A 148 -40.97 6.83 -5.96
CA LEU A 148 -41.64 5.59 -6.33
C LEU A 148 -43.18 5.73 -6.24
N SER A 149 -43.70 6.50 -5.26
CA SER A 149 -45.15 6.72 -5.13
C SER A 149 -45.72 7.62 -6.25
N LEU A 150 -44.93 8.57 -6.73
CA LEU A 150 -45.26 9.40 -7.89
C LEU A 150 -45.41 8.57 -9.17
N PHE A 151 -44.59 7.52 -9.33
CA PHE A 151 -44.65 6.63 -10.50
C PHE A 151 -45.80 5.61 -10.40
N ALA A 152 -46.20 5.20 -9.19
CA ALA A 152 -47.28 4.25 -8.99
C ALA A 152 -48.70 4.84 -9.20
N ASN A 153 -48.84 6.17 -9.09
CA ASN A 153 -50.17 6.85 -9.18
C ASN A 153 -50.52 7.34 -10.59
N ASP A 154 -49.62 7.33 -11.56
CA ASP A 154 -49.87 7.78 -12.94
C ASP A 154 -50.59 6.73 -13.82
N GLY A 155 -51.02 5.61 -13.27
CA GLY A 155 -51.56 4.46 -13.99
C GLY A 155 -53.07 4.38 -14.08
N SER A 156 -53.89 5.44 -13.84
CA SER A 156 -55.34 5.39 -13.90
C SER A 156 -55.99 6.47 -14.78
N GLU A 157 -55.58 6.54 -16.04
CA GLU A 157 -56.46 7.13 -17.07
C GLU A 157 -56.49 6.22 -18.31
N SER A 158 -57.65 5.53 -18.46
CA SER A 158 -57.99 4.75 -19.65
C SER A 158 -58.19 5.66 -20.86
N PRO A 159 -57.87 5.23 -22.07
CA PRO A 159 -58.08 6.03 -23.28
C PRO A 159 -59.56 5.98 -23.65
N ARG A 160 -60.21 7.13 -23.66
CA ARG A 160 -61.50 7.31 -24.38
C ARG A 160 -61.19 7.84 -25.78
N ASP A 161 -61.67 7.10 -26.76
CA ASP A 161 -61.83 7.47 -28.15
C ASP A 161 -62.54 8.81 -28.31
N ALA A 162 -61.97 9.67 -29.15
CA ALA A 162 -62.73 10.65 -29.89
C ALA A 162 -61.95 11.06 -31.17
N ASN A 163 -62.48 10.57 -32.29
CA ASN A 163 -62.30 11.16 -33.60
C ASN A 163 -62.87 12.58 -33.64
N ASN A 164 -62.28 13.39 -34.37
CA ASN A 164 -62.83 14.26 -35.41
C ASN A 164 -62.35 15.73 -35.44
N GLU A 165 -61.80 16.05 -36.59
CA GLU A 165 -62.03 17.19 -37.49
C GLU A 165 -61.68 18.61 -37.05
N GLN A 166 -60.67 19.07 -37.71
CA GLN A 166 -60.61 20.23 -38.67
C GLN A 166 -61.04 21.64 -38.20
N VAL A 167 -60.12 22.57 -38.52
CA VAL A 167 -60.34 23.85 -39.28
C VAL A 167 -60.17 25.15 -38.48
N ASP A 168 -59.17 25.90 -39.00
CA ASP A 168 -59.07 27.32 -39.32
C ASP A 168 -58.85 28.41 -38.26
N ASP A 169 -57.74 29.05 -38.53
CA ASP A 169 -57.51 30.52 -38.77
C ASP A 169 -57.79 31.57 -37.66
N ALA A 170 -56.73 32.28 -37.57
CA ALA A 170 -56.64 33.78 -37.58
C ALA A 170 -56.10 34.44 -36.33
N GLU A 171 -54.93 35.00 -36.53
CA GLU A 171 -54.44 36.36 -36.22
C GLU A 171 -54.84 37.05 -34.90
N ASN A 172 -53.99 37.47 -34.11
CA ASN A 172 -53.34 38.79 -34.08
C ASN A 172 -52.86 39.21 -32.71
N SER A 173 -51.66 39.74 -32.73
CA SER A 173 -51.06 40.87 -31.96
C SER A 173 -50.54 40.67 -30.53
N GLY A 174 -49.29 40.77 -30.50
CA GLY A 174 -48.65 41.87 -29.71
C GLY A 174 -47.97 41.50 -28.38
N GLY A 175 -46.68 41.40 -28.43
CA GLY A 175 -45.94 42.03 -27.38
C GLY A 175 -44.91 41.23 -26.60
N ARG A 176 -43.68 41.46 -27.03
CA ARG A 176 -42.40 41.44 -26.29
C ARG A 176 -41.67 40.13 -25.99
N ASN A 177 -40.66 40.01 -26.84
CA ASN A 177 -39.50 39.15 -26.76
C ASN A 177 -38.77 39.17 -25.40
N SER A 178 -38.58 38.04 -24.79
CA SER A 178 -37.32 37.70 -24.16
C SER A 178 -36.86 36.39 -24.83
N VAL A 179 -35.80 36.50 -25.60
CA VAL A 179 -35.16 35.36 -26.26
C VAL A 179 -34.34 34.61 -25.18
N ASP A 180 -34.97 33.59 -24.61
CA ASP A 180 -34.26 32.59 -23.84
C ASP A 180 -33.78 31.51 -24.85
N VAL A 181 -32.52 31.65 -25.27
CA VAL A 181 -31.87 30.64 -26.13
C VAL A 181 -31.42 29.51 -25.21
N GLY A 182 -32.38 28.76 -24.66
CA GLY A 182 -32.14 27.45 -24.13
C GLY A 182 -31.89 26.48 -25.28
N ILE A 183 -30.70 25.97 -25.38
CA ILE A 183 -30.39 24.85 -26.26
C ILE A 183 -31.27 23.66 -25.77
N ARG A 184 -32.41 23.44 -26.42
CA ARG A 184 -33.17 22.20 -26.29
C ARG A 184 -32.36 21.10 -26.94
N MET A 185 -31.68 20.32 -26.13
CA MET A 185 -31.18 18.99 -26.54
C MET A 185 -32.37 18.02 -26.47
N ASP A 186 -33.06 17.82 -27.59
CA ASP A 186 -34.06 16.77 -27.72
C ASP A 186 -33.30 15.43 -27.83
N LEU A 187 -32.99 14.82 -26.67
CA LEU A 187 -32.46 13.47 -26.60
C LEU A 187 -33.58 12.51 -27.00
N SER A 188 -33.31 11.59 -27.95
CA SER A 188 -34.29 10.54 -28.25
C SER A 188 -34.48 9.62 -27.03
N ASP A 189 -35.66 8.99 -26.94
CA ASP A 189 -35.97 8.09 -25.84
C ASP A 189 -35.00 6.90 -25.74
N ASP A 190 -34.45 6.44 -26.86
CA ASP A 190 -33.40 5.41 -26.89
C ASP A 190 -32.09 5.86 -26.21
N PHE A 191 -31.68 7.11 -26.43
CA PHE A 191 -30.50 7.66 -25.74
C PHE A 191 -30.75 7.86 -24.26
N LEU A 192 -31.95 8.32 -23.87
CA LEU A 192 -32.32 8.42 -22.47
C LEU A 192 -32.34 7.05 -21.81
N HIS A 193 -32.89 6.03 -22.49
CA HIS A 193 -32.88 4.66 -21.97
C HIS A 193 -31.44 4.15 -21.78
N MET A 194 -30.54 4.40 -22.73
CA MET A 194 -29.14 4.03 -22.60
C MET A 194 -28.44 4.77 -21.44
N ILE A 195 -28.67 6.08 -21.29
CA ILE A 195 -28.10 6.87 -20.19
C ILE A 195 -28.65 6.38 -18.85
N PHE A 196 -29.96 6.15 -18.75
CA PHE A 196 -30.63 5.74 -17.52
C PHE A 196 -30.29 4.32 -17.10
N SER A 197 -29.82 3.47 -18.01
CA SER A 197 -29.34 2.12 -17.67
C SER A 197 -28.08 2.14 -16.78
N PHE A 198 -27.36 3.27 -16.69
CA PHE A 198 -26.20 3.47 -15.79
C PHE A 198 -26.57 4.10 -14.45
N LEU A 199 -27.81 4.54 -14.25
CA LEU A 199 -28.27 5.18 -13.03
C LEU A 199 -28.75 4.14 -12.02
N ASP A 200 -28.53 4.42 -10.73
CA ASP A 200 -29.19 3.67 -9.67
C ASP A 200 -30.64 4.12 -9.47
N GLN A 201 -31.40 3.40 -8.64
CA GLN A 201 -32.84 3.67 -8.45
C GLN A 201 -33.12 5.05 -7.84
N LYS A 202 -32.23 5.57 -7.00
CA LYS A 202 -32.36 6.91 -6.41
C LYS A 202 -32.14 7.98 -7.47
N ASP A 203 -31.14 7.79 -8.31
CA ASP A 203 -30.84 8.73 -9.39
C ASP A 203 -31.88 8.65 -10.52
N LEU A 204 -32.46 7.47 -10.78
CA LEU A 204 -33.64 7.33 -11.66
C LEU A 204 -34.85 8.11 -11.13
N CYS A 205 -35.13 8.05 -9.84
CA CYS A 205 -36.17 8.86 -9.21
C CYS A 205 -35.91 10.36 -9.34
N ARG A 206 -34.68 10.79 -9.09
CA ARG A 206 -34.24 12.18 -9.26
C ARG A 206 -34.36 12.64 -10.72
N ALA A 207 -33.95 11.80 -11.65
CA ALA A 207 -34.09 12.06 -13.08
C ALA A 207 -35.57 12.23 -13.45
N GLY A 208 -36.47 11.37 -12.93
CA GLY A 208 -37.91 11.43 -13.19
C GLY A 208 -38.62 12.71 -12.68
N VAL A 209 -38.02 13.44 -11.74
CA VAL A 209 -38.58 14.73 -11.24
C VAL A 209 -38.21 15.89 -12.15
N THR A 210 -37.19 15.79 -13.01
CA THR A 210 -36.65 16.90 -13.80
C THR A 210 -37.59 17.38 -14.90
N CYS A 211 -38.18 16.52 -15.72
CA CYS A 211 -39.12 16.87 -16.78
C CYS A 211 -40.03 15.69 -17.18
N LYS A 212 -41.08 15.96 -17.95
CA LYS A 212 -42.04 14.92 -18.39
C LYS A 212 -41.40 13.82 -19.23
N GLN A 213 -40.47 14.16 -20.14
CA GLN A 213 -39.77 13.17 -20.97
C GLN A 213 -38.88 12.27 -20.13
N TRP A 214 -38.08 12.83 -19.21
CA TRP A 214 -37.25 12.05 -18.31
C TRP A 214 -38.06 11.17 -17.35
N ARG A 215 -39.23 11.66 -16.92
CA ARG A 215 -40.17 10.85 -16.13
C ARG A 215 -40.67 9.64 -16.94
N SER A 216 -41.11 9.85 -18.18
CA SER A 216 -41.57 8.76 -19.07
C SER A 216 -40.44 7.75 -19.31
N ALA A 217 -39.20 8.21 -19.54
CA ALA A 217 -38.06 7.33 -19.74
C ALA A 217 -37.64 6.59 -18.47
N SER A 218 -37.71 7.24 -17.29
CA SER A 218 -37.28 6.63 -16.01
C SER A 218 -38.25 5.57 -15.48
N VAL A 219 -39.48 5.55 -15.92
CA VAL A 219 -40.54 4.57 -15.50
C VAL A 219 -40.45 3.27 -16.29
N HIS A 220 -39.60 3.16 -17.31
CA HIS A 220 -39.51 1.97 -18.16
C HIS A 220 -39.22 0.71 -17.35
N ASP A 221 -39.99 -0.36 -17.58
CA ASP A 221 -39.94 -1.62 -16.83
C ASP A 221 -38.55 -2.25 -16.69
N ASP A 222 -37.67 -2.05 -17.69
CA ASP A 222 -36.32 -2.62 -17.68
C ASP A 222 -35.46 -2.11 -16.50
N PHE A 223 -35.69 -0.89 -16.05
CA PHE A 223 -34.92 -0.32 -14.92
C PHE A 223 -35.43 -0.80 -13.54
N TRP A 224 -36.67 -1.33 -13.49
CA TRP A 224 -37.38 -1.73 -12.25
C TRP A 224 -37.51 -3.23 -12.09
N LYS A 225 -36.80 -4.02 -12.91
CA LYS A 225 -36.71 -5.48 -12.73
C LYS A 225 -36.06 -5.90 -11.42
N CYS A 226 -35.18 -5.05 -10.87
CA CYS A 226 -34.50 -5.24 -9.60
C CYS A 226 -34.92 -4.11 -8.64
N LEU A 227 -35.70 -4.40 -7.61
CA LEU A 227 -36.15 -3.44 -6.58
C LEU A 227 -35.28 -3.57 -5.31
N LYS A 228 -34.64 -2.47 -4.90
CA LYS A 228 -33.78 -2.41 -3.71
C LYS A 228 -34.29 -1.37 -2.72
N PHE A 229 -34.77 -1.84 -1.56
CA PHE A 229 -35.24 -1.00 -0.46
C PHE A 229 -34.34 -1.09 0.77
N GLU A 230 -33.03 -1.22 0.57
CA GLU A 230 -32.06 -1.44 1.65
C GLU A 230 -32.12 -0.34 2.71
N ASN A 231 -32.42 -0.72 3.98
CA ASN A 231 -32.47 0.18 5.14
C ASN A 231 -33.46 1.36 4.99
N THR A 232 -34.47 1.24 4.13
CA THR A 232 -35.48 2.28 3.93
C THR A 232 -36.78 1.93 4.68
N SER A 233 -37.55 2.94 5.07
CA SER A 233 -38.93 2.76 5.58
C SER A 233 -39.93 2.95 4.44
N VAL A 234 -40.66 1.92 4.08
CA VAL A 234 -41.67 1.95 3.00
C VAL A 234 -43.02 1.64 3.59
N SER A 235 -44.04 2.45 3.25
CA SER A 235 -45.42 2.17 3.66
C SER A 235 -45.96 0.97 2.89
N LEU A 236 -46.84 0.20 3.54
CA LEU A 236 -47.46 -0.98 2.95
C LEU A 236 -48.19 -0.65 1.64
N GLU A 237 -48.95 0.43 1.62
CA GLU A 237 -49.74 0.86 0.46
C GLU A 237 -48.85 1.21 -0.73
N ASN A 238 -47.76 1.99 -0.49
CA ASN A 238 -46.81 2.35 -1.54
C ASN A 238 -46.07 1.13 -2.09
N PHE A 239 -45.63 0.21 -1.21
CA PHE A 239 -44.97 -1.01 -1.63
C PHE A 239 -45.86 -1.89 -2.53
N VAL A 240 -47.11 -2.13 -2.12
CA VAL A 240 -48.10 -2.92 -2.90
C VAL A 240 -48.39 -2.25 -4.24
N ASN A 241 -48.50 -0.90 -4.26
CA ASN A 241 -48.76 -0.17 -5.50
C ASN A 241 -47.55 -0.25 -6.47
N ILE A 242 -46.33 -0.19 -5.96
CA ILE A 242 -45.10 -0.38 -6.76
C ILE A 242 -45.07 -1.79 -7.36
N CYS A 243 -45.28 -2.83 -6.55
CA CYS A 243 -45.27 -4.21 -7.03
C CYS A 243 -46.43 -4.50 -8.01
N ARG A 244 -47.56 -3.81 -7.86
CA ARG A 244 -48.70 -3.90 -8.81
C ARG A 244 -48.38 -3.25 -10.14
N HIS A 245 -47.62 -2.14 -10.13
CA HIS A 245 -47.22 -1.43 -11.33
C HIS A 245 -46.12 -2.20 -12.08
N TYR A 246 -45.07 -2.62 -11.37
CA TYR A 246 -43.88 -3.33 -11.94
C TYR A 246 -44.01 -4.85 -11.75
N GLN A 247 -44.90 -5.50 -12.45
CA GLN A 247 -45.11 -6.96 -12.35
C GLN A 247 -43.95 -7.78 -12.96
N SER A 248 -43.07 -7.14 -13.72
CA SER A 248 -41.88 -7.74 -14.31
C SER A 248 -40.69 -7.87 -13.35
N VAL A 249 -40.85 -7.52 -12.06
CA VAL A 249 -39.81 -7.60 -11.05
C VAL A 249 -39.26 -9.02 -10.95
N THR A 250 -37.93 -9.14 -11.11
CA THR A 250 -37.18 -10.42 -11.00
C THR A 250 -36.38 -10.50 -9.72
N GLU A 251 -35.94 -9.35 -9.17
CA GLU A 251 -35.16 -9.30 -7.96
C GLU A 251 -35.76 -8.31 -6.97
N LEU A 252 -35.91 -8.73 -5.71
CA LEU A 252 -36.41 -7.90 -4.63
C LEU A 252 -35.51 -7.99 -3.42
N ASN A 253 -34.93 -6.85 -3.00
CA ASN A 253 -34.08 -6.75 -1.83
C ASN A 253 -34.73 -5.86 -0.76
N LEU A 254 -35.08 -6.47 0.38
CA LEU A 254 -35.69 -5.84 1.55
C LEU A 254 -34.77 -5.90 2.78
N HIS A 255 -33.44 -5.90 2.57
CA HIS A 255 -32.50 -5.93 3.67
C HIS A 255 -32.63 -4.69 4.55
N GLY A 256 -32.89 -4.87 5.85
CA GLY A 256 -33.02 -3.77 6.80
C GLY A 256 -34.37 -3.05 6.80
N VAL A 257 -35.35 -3.50 5.99
CA VAL A 257 -36.69 -2.96 5.96
C VAL A 257 -37.52 -3.51 7.14
N ILE A 258 -38.23 -2.63 7.86
CA ILE A 258 -39.09 -3.00 8.97
C ILE A 258 -40.39 -3.62 8.41
N ASN A 259 -40.84 -4.73 9.02
CA ASN A 259 -42.09 -5.47 8.60
C ASN A 259 -42.03 -6.02 7.15
N ALA A 260 -40.83 -6.37 6.66
CA ALA A 260 -40.63 -6.91 5.31
C ALA A 260 -41.49 -8.16 5.04
N GLU A 261 -41.78 -9.01 6.06
CA GLU A 261 -42.71 -10.15 5.94
C GLU A 261 -44.09 -9.71 5.48
N THR A 262 -44.69 -8.74 6.17
CA THR A 262 -46.02 -8.22 5.83
C THR A 262 -46.08 -7.61 4.44
N LEU A 263 -45.03 -6.85 4.07
CA LEU A 263 -44.92 -6.24 2.74
C LEU A 263 -44.94 -7.30 1.63
N VAL A 264 -44.13 -8.37 1.78
CA VAL A 264 -44.09 -9.45 0.80
C VAL A 264 -45.42 -10.22 0.73
N LEU A 265 -45.99 -10.56 1.88
CA LEU A 265 -47.24 -11.31 1.92
C LEU A 265 -48.40 -10.58 1.21
N GLU A 266 -48.53 -9.28 1.40
CA GLU A 266 -49.56 -8.47 0.76
C GLU A 266 -49.30 -8.23 -0.73
N ALA A 267 -48.04 -8.22 -1.17
CA ALA A 267 -47.66 -8.01 -2.56
C ALA A 267 -47.44 -9.32 -3.35
N ILE A 268 -47.52 -10.49 -2.70
CA ILE A 268 -47.08 -11.79 -3.27
C ILE A 268 -47.77 -12.11 -4.61
N MET A 269 -49.03 -11.74 -4.76
CA MET A 269 -49.82 -11.97 -5.98
C MET A 269 -49.27 -11.22 -7.22
N PHE A 270 -48.52 -10.15 -7.01
CA PHE A 270 -47.90 -9.33 -8.07
C PHE A 270 -46.47 -9.76 -8.39
N LEU A 271 -45.84 -10.59 -7.52
CA LEU A 271 -44.44 -10.99 -7.61
C LEU A 271 -44.21 -12.33 -8.32
N ARG A 272 -45.07 -12.67 -9.29
CA ARG A 272 -45.01 -13.97 -9.98
C ARG A 272 -43.76 -14.20 -10.84
N HIS A 273 -43.08 -13.12 -11.26
CA HIS A 273 -41.84 -13.19 -12.02
C HIS A 273 -40.57 -13.13 -11.14
N LEU A 274 -40.77 -13.08 -9.82
CA LEU A 274 -39.67 -12.97 -8.87
C LEU A 274 -38.75 -14.21 -8.94
N LYS A 275 -37.45 -13.98 -9.13
CA LYS A 275 -36.39 -15.01 -9.17
C LYS A 275 -35.55 -14.98 -7.91
N THR A 276 -35.26 -13.78 -7.41
CA THR A 276 -34.37 -13.58 -6.24
C THR A 276 -35.07 -12.73 -5.19
N LEU A 277 -35.15 -13.23 -3.95
CA LEU A 277 -35.70 -12.51 -2.80
C LEU A 277 -34.67 -12.43 -1.69
N THR A 278 -34.36 -11.22 -1.23
CA THR A 278 -33.49 -10.97 -0.07
C THR A 278 -34.32 -10.33 1.06
N MET A 279 -34.34 -10.99 2.21
CA MET A 279 -34.99 -10.54 3.43
C MET A 279 -33.96 -10.18 4.50
N GLY A 280 -34.27 -9.16 5.30
CA GLY A 280 -33.44 -8.72 6.42
C GLY A 280 -34.03 -9.03 7.78
N LYS A 281 -33.71 -8.17 8.75
CA LYS A 281 -34.21 -8.26 10.13
C LYS A 281 -35.73 -8.33 10.18
N GLY A 282 -36.27 -9.29 10.96
CA GLY A 282 -37.69 -9.43 11.13
C GLY A 282 -38.06 -10.75 11.79
N GLN A 283 -39.35 -10.97 11.98
CA GLN A 283 -39.88 -12.25 12.39
C GLN A 283 -40.54 -12.89 11.18
N LEU A 284 -40.04 -14.02 10.70
CA LEU A 284 -40.61 -14.75 9.56
C LEU A 284 -41.33 -16.01 10.06
N GLY A 285 -42.65 -16.03 9.88
CA GLY A 285 -43.51 -17.15 10.26
C GLY A 285 -43.53 -18.26 9.21
N GLU A 286 -44.21 -19.36 9.55
CA GLU A 286 -44.43 -20.45 8.60
C GLU A 286 -45.32 -20.03 7.42
N SER A 287 -46.29 -19.11 7.67
CA SER A 287 -47.11 -18.49 6.65
C SER A 287 -46.34 -17.81 5.54
N PHE A 288 -45.21 -17.17 5.88
CA PHE A 288 -44.32 -16.55 4.89
C PHE A 288 -43.77 -17.59 3.92
N PHE A 289 -43.17 -18.67 4.44
CA PHE A 289 -42.57 -19.71 3.59
C PHE A 289 -43.61 -20.45 2.77
N GLN A 290 -44.83 -20.63 3.29
CA GLN A 290 -45.93 -21.21 2.54
C GLN A 290 -46.41 -20.31 1.40
N ALA A 291 -46.48 -18.99 1.63
CA ALA A 291 -46.91 -18.03 0.63
C ALA A 291 -45.90 -17.90 -0.53
N LEU A 292 -44.62 -18.17 -0.30
CA LEU A 292 -43.60 -18.16 -1.38
C LEU A 292 -43.92 -19.17 -2.50
N ALA A 293 -44.73 -20.17 -2.28
CA ALA A 293 -45.18 -21.12 -3.31
C ALA A 293 -45.97 -20.41 -4.45
N GLU A 294 -46.55 -19.22 -4.19
CA GLU A 294 -47.16 -18.38 -5.22
C GLU A 294 -46.17 -17.71 -6.19
N CYS A 295 -44.87 -17.78 -5.91
CA CYS A 295 -43.79 -17.28 -6.75
C CYS A 295 -43.09 -18.44 -7.50
N PRO A 296 -43.63 -18.99 -8.58
CA PRO A 296 -43.17 -20.25 -9.18
C PRO A 296 -41.78 -20.13 -9.83
N LEU A 297 -41.35 -18.90 -10.15
CA LEU A 297 -40.00 -18.62 -10.76
C LEU A 297 -38.93 -18.32 -9.73
N LEU A 298 -39.26 -18.38 -8.43
CA LEU A 298 -38.28 -18.10 -7.37
C LEU A 298 -37.17 -19.17 -7.35
N THR A 299 -35.94 -18.75 -7.61
CA THR A 299 -34.76 -19.64 -7.66
C THR A 299 -33.79 -19.39 -6.51
N ALA A 300 -33.76 -18.17 -5.96
CA ALA A 300 -32.86 -17.82 -4.87
C ALA A 300 -33.57 -17.06 -3.74
N LEU A 301 -33.41 -17.55 -2.52
CA LEU A 301 -33.93 -16.91 -1.30
C LEU A 301 -32.82 -16.69 -0.29
N THR A 302 -32.62 -15.43 0.10
CA THR A 302 -31.68 -15.04 1.15
C THR A 302 -32.42 -14.42 2.33
N VAL A 303 -32.20 -14.96 3.52
CA VAL A 303 -32.73 -14.43 4.78
C VAL A 303 -31.58 -14.15 5.73
N ASN A 304 -31.44 -12.89 6.16
CA ASN A 304 -30.32 -12.48 6.99
C ASN A 304 -30.80 -11.81 8.29
N ASP A 305 -30.26 -12.25 9.44
CA ASP A 305 -30.50 -11.70 10.78
C ASP A 305 -32.00 -11.69 11.21
N ALA A 306 -32.77 -12.70 10.78
CA ALA A 306 -34.19 -12.83 11.11
C ALA A 306 -34.42 -13.85 12.24
N SER A 307 -35.59 -13.73 12.89
CA SER A 307 -36.12 -14.74 13.80
C SER A 307 -37.12 -15.61 13.04
N LEU A 308 -36.82 -16.91 12.91
CA LEU A 308 -37.69 -17.84 12.18
C LEU A 308 -38.66 -18.56 13.15
N GLY A 309 -39.94 -18.46 12.92
CA GLY A 309 -40.99 -19.10 13.72
C GLY A 309 -41.14 -18.52 15.12
N SER A 310 -42.01 -19.13 15.93
CA SER A 310 -42.33 -18.71 17.32
C SER A 310 -41.36 -19.28 18.38
N GLY A 311 -40.14 -19.77 17.96
CA GLY A 311 -39.08 -20.25 18.86
C GLY A 311 -39.19 -21.72 19.32
N ILE A 312 -40.35 -22.36 19.21
CA ILE A 312 -40.57 -23.76 19.60
C ILE A 312 -40.92 -24.64 18.38
N GLN A 313 -41.55 -24.05 17.37
CA GLN A 313 -42.00 -24.76 16.17
C GLN A 313 -40.88 -25.01 15.17
N GLU A 314 -41.00 -26.10 14.42
CA GLU A 314 -40.18 -26.40 13.26
C GLU A 314 -40.61 -25.48 12.11
N VAL A 315 -39.64 -24.76 11.52
CA VAL A 315 -39.89 -23.96 10.33
C VAL A 315 -39.63 -24.82 9.10
N THR A 316 -40.63 -24.99 8.29
CA THR A 316 -40.53 -25.79 7.05
C THR A 316 -40.44 -24.87 5.85
N VAL A 317 -39.35 -25.01 5.09
CA VAL A 317 -39.17 -24.38 3.78
C VAL A 317 -39.44 -25.43 2.71
N ASN A 318 -40.52 -25.22 1.96
CA ASN A 318 -40.95 -26.14 0.89
C ASN A 318 -41.19 -25.34 -0.40
N HIS A 319 -40.38 -25.56 -1.43
CA HIS A 319 -40.50 -24.86 -2.70
C HIS A 319 -39.81 -25.64 -3.83
N ASP A 320 -40.55 -25.95 -4.88
CA ASP A 320 -40.08 -26.85 -5.94
C ASP A 320 -39.10 -26.19 -6.93
N GLY A 321 -39.15 -24.87 -7.08
CA GLY A 321 -38.30 -24.14 -8.01
C GLY A 321 -37.01 -23.60 -7.39
N LEU A 322 -36.86 -23.65 -6.05
CA LEU A 322 -35.72 -23.02 -5.36
C LEU A 322 -34.44 -23.80 -5.60
N ARG A 323 -33.36 -23.09 -6.03
CA ARG A 323 -32.02 -23.63 -6.28
C ARG A 323 -31.02 -23.18 -5.23
N GLU A 324 -31.21 -21.97 -4.69
CA GLU A 324 -30.31 -21.37 -3.71
C GLU A 324 -31.10 -20.90 -2.48
N LEU A 325 -30.71 -21.33 -1.31
CA LEU A 325 -31.31 -20.93 -0.03
C LEU A 325 -30.19 -20.53 0.95
N HIS A 326 -30.18 -19.26 1.33
CA HIS A 326 -29.25 -18.72 2.31
C HIS A 326 -30.02 -18.23 3.54
N ILE A 327 -29.82 -18.88 4.68
CA ILE A 327 -30.39 -18.47 5.99
C ILE A 327 -29.21 -18.14 6.90
N LEU A 328 -28.92 -16.83 7.02
CA LEU A 328 -27.69 -16.32 7.61
C LEU A 328 -27.97 -15.61 8.94
N LYS A 329 -27.22 -15.91 9.99
CA LYS A 329 -27.35 -15.28 11.33
C LYS A 329 -28.77 -15.34 11.94
N CYS A 330 -29.61 -16.27 11.49
CA CYS A 330 -30.99 -16.36 11.89
C CYS A 330 -31.19 -17.12 13.22
N ARG A 331 -32.24 -16.76 13.94
CA ARG A 331 -32.64 -17.45 15.17
C ARG A 331 -33.75 -18.45 14.84
N ALA A 332 -33.47 -19.73 14.87
CA ALA A 332 -34.41 -20.82 14.71
C ALA A 332 -34.00 -21.97 15.64
N LEU A 333 -34.96 -22.76 16.13
CA LEU A 333 -34.66 -23.96 16.90
C LEU A 333 -34.57 -25.20 16.02
N ARG A 334 -35.51 -25.31 15.07
CA ARG A 334 -35.61 -26.44 14.13
C ARG A 334 -35.91 -25.92 12.73
N ILE A 335 -35.19 -26.42 11.73
CA ILE A 335 -35.39 -26.08 10.32
C ILE A 335 -35.57 -27.39 9.53
N SER A 336 -36.62 -27.46 8.71
CA SER A 336 -36.87 -28.54 7.75
C SER A 336 -36.83 -27.94 6.35
N VAL A 337 -35.97 -28.44 5.46
CA VAL A 337 -35.89 -27.97 4.07
C VAL A 337 -36.28 -29.12 3.14
N ARG A 338 -37.32 -28.87 2.33
CA ARG A 338 -37.90 -29.85 1.39
C ARG A 338 -38.01 -29.21 0.00
N CYS A 339 -36.87 -29.08 -0.66
CA CYS A 339 -36.73 -28.41 -1.97
C CYS A 339 -36.11 -29.37 -2.96
N SER A 340 -36.92 -29.89 -3.89
CA SER A 340 -36.46 -30.94 -4.83
C SER A 340 -35.32 -30.52 -5.79
N GLN A 341 -35.23 -29.23 -6.12
CA GLN A 341 -34.28 -28.66 -7.05
C GLN A 341 -33.13 -27.89 -6.36
N LEU A 342 -33.09 -27.88 -5.03
CA LEU A 342 -32.10 -27.10 -4.28
C LEU A 342 -30.70 -27.63 -4.52
N GLN A 343 -29.80 -26.74 -4.92
CA GLN A 343 -28.39 -26.99 -5.22
C GLN A 343 -27.46 -26.41 -4.16
N ILE A 344 -27.78 -25.24 -3.61
CA ILE A 344 -26.97 -24.53 -2.61
C ILE A 344 -27.82 -24.23 -1.38
N LEU A 345 -27.36 -24.70 -0.22
CA LEU A 345 -27.96 -24.41 1.07
C LEU A 345 -26.90 -23.87 2.04
N SER A 346 -27.06 -22.63 2.48
CA SER A 346 -26.25 -22.04 3.53
C SER A 346 -27.08 -21.68 4.76
N LEU A 347 -26.72 -22.24 5.91
CA LEU A 347 -27.36 -22.03 7.21
C LEU A 347 -26.41 -21.36 8.22
N ARG A 348 -25.53 -20.50 7.77
CA ARG A 348 -24.44 -19.89 8.54
C ARG A 348 -24.90 -19.15 9.77
N ARG A 349 -24.18 -19.38 10.90
CA ARG A 349 -24.40 -18.68 12.17
C ARG A 349 -25.85 -18.74 12.65
N THR A 350 -26.56 -19.82 12.33
CA THR A 350 -27.91 -20.03 12.84
C THR A 350 -27.91 -20.69 14.21
N GLY A 351 -28.89 -20.31 15.04
CA GLY A 351 -29.02 -20.85 16.42
C GLY A 351 -29.74 -22.19 16.50
N MET A 352 -29.89 -22.95 15.40
CA MET A 352 -30.66 -24.19 15.33
C MET A 352 -29.99 -25.35 16.06
N ALA A 353 -30.82 -26.20 16.68
CA ALA A 353 -30.40 -27.43 17.32
C ALA A 353 -30.69 -28.67 16.46
N HIS A 354 -31.64 -28.57 15.53
CA HIS A 354 -32.04 -29.65 14.64
C HIS A 354 -32.27 -29.14 13.22
N VAL A 355 -31.80 -29.92 12.27
CA VAL A 355 -32.01 -29.69 10.84
C VAL A 355 -32.44 -30.99 10.17
N SER A 356 -33.44 -30.92 9.28
CA SER A 356 -33.90 -32.05 8.48
C SER A 356 -33.87 -31.63 7.01
N LEU A 357 -33.17 -32.39 6.19
CA LEU A 357 -33.00 -32.07 4.78
C LEU A 357 -33.62 -33.19 3.92
N ASN A 358 -34.39 -32.76 2.92
CA ASN A 358 -34.87 -33.61 1.83
C ASN A 358 -34.65 -32.88 0.50
N CYS A 359 -33.37 -32.81 0.11
CA CYS A 359 -32.85 -32.03 -1.02
C CYS A 359 -31.95 -32.94 -1.88
N PRO A 360 -32.50 -33.79 -2.74
CA PRO A 360 -31.72 -34.83 -3.44
C PRO A 360 -30.75 -34.29 -4.46
N GLN A 361 -30.89 -33.01 -4.89
CA GLN A 361 -29.99 -32.35 -5.85
C GLN A 361 -28.96 -31.43 -5.18
N LEU A 362 -28.85 -31.47 -3.84
CA LEU A 362 -27.98 -30.57 -3.10
C LEU A 362 -26.50 -30.84 -3.41
N LEU A 363 -25.81 -29.82 -3.88
CA LEU A 363 -24.38 -29.84 -4.21
C LEU A 363 -23.51 -29.16 -3.15
N GLU A 364 -24.03 -28.09 -2.55
CA GLU A 364 -23.30 -27.28 -1.57
C GLU A 364 -24.11 -27.15 -0.27
N LEU A 365 -23.51 -27.50 0.85
CA LEU A 365 -24.09 -27.43 2.19
C LEU A 365 -23.15 -26.69 3.13
N ASP A 366 -23.64 -25.65 3.78
CA ASP A 366 -22.86 -24.79 4.64
C ASP A 366 -23.52 -24.63 6.01
N PHE A 367 -22.86 -25.14 7.05
CA PHE A 367 -23.21 -25.07 8.46
C PHE A 367 -22.27 -24.19 9.27
N GLN A 368 -21.49 -23.34 8.65
CA GLN A 368 -20.47 -22.53 9.33
C GLN A 368 -21.02 -21.87 10.61
N SER A 369 -20.32 -22.11 11.72
CA SER A 369 -20.64 -21.51 13.03
C SER A 369 -22.04 -21.85 13.57
N CYS A 370 -22.57 -23.02 13.26
CA CYS A 370 -23.82 -23.54 13.83
C CYS A 370 -23.56 -24.30 15.14
N HIS A 371 -23.13 -23.59 16.17
CA HIS A 371 -22.62 -24.17 17.44
C HIS A 371 -23.62 -25.00 18.24
N LYS A 372 -24.92 -24.92 17.96
CA LYS A 372 -25.96 -25.66 18.67
C LYS A 372 -26.35 -26.98 17.99
N LEU A 373 -25.92 -27.21 16.78
CA LEU A 373 -26.13 -28.50 16.11
C LEU A 373 -25.31 -29.57 16.81
N SER A 374 -25.89 -30.75 16.96
CA SER A 374 -25.17 -31.92 17.45
C SER A 374 -24.48 -32.64 16.28
N ASP A 375 -23.42 -33.43 16.60
CA ASP A 375 -22.71 -34.27 15.62
C ASP A 375 -23.67 -35.14 14.80
N ASN A 376 -24.64 -35.79 15.48
CA ASN A 376 -25.66 -36.63 14.84
C ASN A 376 -26.59 -35.82 13.91
N ALA A 377 -26.91 -34.57 14.25
CA ALA A 377 -27.77 -33.74 13.40
C ALA A 377 -27.05 -33.34 12.10
N ILE A 378 -25.77 -32.99 12.18
CA ILE A 378 -24.93 -32.68 11.01
C ILE A 378 -24.77 -33.93 10.14
N ARG A 379 -24.51 -35.08 10.76
CA ARG A 379 -24.39 -36.39 10.11
C ARG A 379 -25.64 -36.74 9.33
N GLN A 380 -26.80 -36.70 9.96
CA GLN A 380 -28.11 -37.00 9.31
C GLN A 380 -28.39 -36.07 8.16
N ALA A 381 -28.11 -34.78 8.30
CA ALA A 381 -28.34 -33.77 7.26
C ALA A 381 -27.46 -34.02 6.04
N ALA A 382 -26.17 -34.21 6.25
CA ALA A 382 -25.22 -34.40 5.16
C ALA A 382 -25.42 -35.74 4.43
N THR A 383 -25.66 -36.84 5.17
CA THR A 383 -25.88 -38.16 4.57
C THR A 383 -27.20 -38.26 3.80
N ALA A 384 -28.16 -37.38 4.05
CA ALA A 384 -29.40 -37.26 3.27
C ALA A 384 -29.20 -36.66 1.86
N CYS A 385 -27.97 -36.12 1.55
CA CYS A 385 -27.70 -35.41 0.31
C CYS A 385 -26.57 -36.13 -0.49
N PRO A 386 -26.89 -37.19 -1.28
CA PRO A 386 -25.88 -38.05 -1.92
C PRO A 386 -25.05 -37.40 -3.03
N LEU A 387 -25.52 -36.26 -3.62
CA LEU A 387 -24.79 -35.51 -4.64
C LEU A 387 -23.89 -34.40 -4.07
N LEU A 388 -23.75 -34.36 -2.73
CA LEU A 388 -23.00 -33.30 -2.07
C LEU A 388 -21.53 -33.27 -2.55
N ALA A 389 -21.14 -32.12 -3.10
CA ALA A 389 -19.80 -31.85 -3.61
C ALA A 389 -19.01 -30.91 -2.69
N LYS A 390 -19.68 -29.99 -2.01
CA LYS A 390 -19.06 -29.05 -1.07
C LYS A 390 -19.76 -29.06 0.28
N LEU A 391 -18.97 -29.16 1.34
CA LEU A 391 -19.44 -29.13 2.72
C LEU A 391 -18.56 -28.21 3.57
N ASP A 392 -19.19 -27.18 4.15
CA ASP A 392 -18.60 -26.33 5.17
C ASP A 392 -19.28 -26.60 6.52
N MET A 393 -18.51 -27.12 7.47
CA MET A 393 -18.93 -27.33 8.85
C MET A 393 -18.00 -26.61 9.83
N SER A 394 -17.30 -25.59 9.35
CA SER A 394 -16.33 -24.87 10.13
C SER A 394 -16.95 -24.24 11.38
N SER A 395 -16.21 -24.27 12.48
CA SER A 395 -16.64 -23.84 13.80
C SER A 395 -17.88 -24.60 14.36
N CYS A 396 -18.09 -25.85 13.94
CA CYS A 396 -19.04 -26.77 14.55
C CYS A 396 -18.26 -27.73 15.49
N SER A 397 -18.02 -27.27 16.74
CA SER A 397 -17.11 -27.94 17.67
C SER A 397 -17.53 -29.36 18.13
N CYS A 398 -18.76 -29.78 17.83
CA CYS A 398 -19.26 -31.11 18.16
C CYS A 398 -18.90 -32.19 17.15
N VAL A 399 -18.44 -31.84 15.93
CA VAL A 399 -18.19 -32.77 14.82
C VAL A 399 -17.03 -33.70 15.14
N THR A 400 -17.21 -35.00 14.84
CA THR A 400 -16.23 -36.06 15.08
C THR A 400 -15.88 -36.80 13.78
N ASP A 401 -14.84 -37.64 13.83
CA ASP A 401 -14.43 -38.53 12.72
C ASP A 401 -15.52 -39.54 12.35
N GLU A 402 -16.44 -39.90 13.24
CA GLU A 402 -17.58 -40.77 12.95
C GLU A 402 -18.49 -40.17 11.90
N THR A 403 -18.84 -38.90 12.09
CA THR A 403 -19.63 -38.12 11.12
C THR A 403 -18.92 -38.03 9.77
N LEU A 404 -17.60 -37.74 9.74
CA LEU A 404 -16.84 -37.66 8.50
C LEU A 404 -16.78 -39.02 7.76
N ARG A 405 -16.70 -40.13 8.47
CA ARG A 405 -16.72 -41.50 7.87
C ARG A 405 -18.06 -41.78 7.22
N ASP A 406 -19.16 -41.43 7.90
CA ASP A 406 -20.51 -41.66 7.35
C ASP A 406 -20.77 -40.75 6.14
N ILE A 407 -20.30 -39.50 6.15
CA ILE A 407 -20.33 -38.58 5.01
C ILE A 407 -19.50 -39.16 3.85
N ALA A 408 -18.31 -39.66 4.11
CA ALA A 408 -17.45 -40.23 3.09
C ALA A 408 -18.08 -41.47 2.38
N SER A 409 -18.91 -42.21 3.11
CA SER A 409 -19.62 -43.36 2.53
C SER A 409 -20.88 -42.95 1.78
N SER A 410 -21.57 -41.87 2.20
CA SER A 410 -22.86 -41.43 1.66
C SER A 410 -22.74 -40.39 0.54
N CYS A 411 -21.64 -39.60 0.51
CA CYS A 411 -21.40 -38.50 -0.43
C CYS A 411 -20.12 -38.78 -1.24
N PRO A 412 -20.13 -39.68 -2.21
CA PRO A 412 -18.94 -40.08 -2.94
C PRO A 412 -18.32 -39.00 -3.83
N SER A 413 -19.11 -37.95 -4.15
CA SER A 413 -18.70 -36.82 -4.98
C SER A 413 -18.10 -35.65 -4.19
N LEU A 414 -17.90 -35.77 -2.86
CA LEU A 414 -17.41 -34.70 -2.02
C LEU A 414 -15.99 -34.28 -2.42
N SER A 415 -15.88 -33.06 -2.91
CA SER A 415 -14.64 -32.50 -3.47
C SER A 415 -14.07 -31.34 -2.63
N VAL A 416 -14.90 -30.62 -1.86
CA VAL A 416 -14.49 -29.52 -0.99
C VAL A 416 -15.02 -29.77 0.42
N LEU A 417 -14.12 -29.78 1.40
CA LEU A 417 -14.45 -29.93 2.80
C LEU A 417 -13.76 -28.84 3.64
N ASP A 418 -14.55 -28.03 4.30
CA ASP A 418 -14.08 -27.13 5.37
C ASP A 418 -14.61 -27.63 6.72
N ALA A 419 -13.70 -28.10 7.55
CA ALA A 419 -13.99 -28.54 8.93
C ALA A 419 -13.09 -27.77 9.93
N SER A 420 -12.77 -26.53 9.61
CA SER A 420 -11.93 -25.66 10.44
C SER A 420 -12.58 -25.37 11.80
N ASN A 421 -11.76 -25.19 12.84
CA ASN A 421 -12.20 -24.97 14.22
C ASN A 421 -13.09 -26.11 14.79
N CYS A 422 -12.82 -27.34 14.39
CA CYS A 422 -13.49 -28.55 14.89
C CYS A 422 -12.47 -29.40 15.68
N PRO A 423 -12.37 -29.21 17.00
CA PRO A 423 -11.28 -29.79 17.81
C PRO A 423 -11.34 -31.31 17.94
N ASN A 424 -12.49 -31.94 17.73
CA ASN A 424 -12.70 -33.39 17.87
C ASN A 424 -12.42 -34.18 16.59
N ILE A 425 -11.97 -33.52 15.52
CA ILE A 425 -11.62 -34.18 14.25
C ILE A 425 -10.14 -34.54 14.28
N SER A 426 -9.81 -35.83 14.15
CA SER A 426 -8.45 -36.33 13.95
C SER A 426 -8.14 -36.64 12.49
N PHE A 427 -9.13 -36.89 11.68
CA PHE A 427 -9.05 -37.29 10.28
C PHE A 427 -8.29 -38.61 10.02
N GLU A 428 -7.88 -39.37 11.04
CA GLU A 428 -7.02 -40.57 10.91
C GLU A 428 -7.70 -41.75 10.18
N SER A 429 -9.02 -41.87 10.33
CA SER A 429 -9.81 -42.94 9.76
C SER A 429 -10.71 -42.52 8.58
N VAL A 430 -10.60 -41.26 8.12
CA VAL A 430 -11.46 -40.69 7.08
C VAL A 430 -10.79 -40.86 5.70
N ARG A 431 -11.55 -41.32 4.71
CA ARG A 431 -11.05 -41.53 3.35
C ARG A 431 -11.99 -40.88 2.33
N LEU A 432 -11.54 -39.79 1.71
CA LEU A 432 -12.27 -39.01 0.73
C LEU A 432 -11.48 -38.94 -0.59
N PRO A 433 -11.61 -39.96 -1.48
CA PRO A 433 -10.77 -40.07 -2.66
C PRO A 433 -10.97 -38.95 -3.69
N MET A 434 -12.16 -38.30 -3.72
CA MET A 434 -12.51 -37.23 -4.67
C MET A 434 -12.20 -35.85 -4.16
N LEU A 435 -11.59 -35.72 -2.97
CA LEU A 435 -11.32 -34.44 -2.33
C LEU A 435 -10.28 -33.62 -3.11
N ILE A 436 -10.61 -32.36 -3.38
CA ILE A 436 -9.80 -31.37 -4.10
C ILE A 436 -9.32 -30.26 -3.17
N ASP A 437 -10.18 -29.76 -2.28
CA ASP A 437 -9.86 -28.72 -1.30
C ASP A 437 -10.20 -29.19 0.12
N LEU A 438 -9.22 -29.19 1.01
CA LEU A 438 -9.36 -29.59 2.41
C LEU A 438 -8.86 -28.48 3.34
N ARG A 439 -9.74 -27.99 4.20
CA ARG A 439 -9.45 -26.97 5.22
C ARG A 439 -9.71 -27.52 6.62
N LEU A 440 -8.65 -27.53 7.42
CA LEU A 440 -8.65 -28.04 8.80
C LEU A 440 -7.92 -27.05 9.73
N LEU A 441 -8.27 -25.74 9.64
CA LEU A 441 -7.66 -24.72 10.46
C LEU A 441 -8.05 -24.89 11.94
N SER A 442 -7.10 -24.74 12.84
CA SER A 442 -7.35 -24.80 14.29
C SER A 442 -8.05 -26.09 14.76
N CYS A 443 -7.72 -27.21 14.12
CA CYS A 443 -8.20 -28.53 14.52
C CYS A 443 -7.20 -29.20 15.46
N GLU A 444 -7.52 -29.26 16.76
CA GLU A 444 -6.63 -29.77 17.78
C GLU A 444 -6.39 -31.29 17.69
N GLY A 445 -7.30 -32.04 17.09
CA GLY A 445 -7.16 -33.49 16.90
C GLY A 445 -6.22 -33.89 15.75
N ILE A 446 -5.81 -32.96 14.88
CA ILE A 446 -4.94 -33.25 13.73
C ILE A 446 -3.50 -33.51 14.19
N THR A 447 -2.99 -34.70 13.84
CA THR A 447 -1.65 -35.19 14.16
C THR A 447 -0.89 -35.60 12.90
N SER A 448 0.37 -36.03 13.06
CA SER A 448 1.13 -36.59 11.94
C SER A 448 0.55 -37.93 11.42
N ALA A 449 -0.23 -38.67 12.24
CA ALA A 449 -0.93 -39.88 11.81
C ALA A 449 -2.06 -39.57 10.82
N SER A 450 -2.67 -38.38 10.91
CA SER A 450 -3.71 -37.89 9.97
C SER A 450 -3.21 -37.79 8.53
N MET A 451 -1.89 -37.59 8.34
CA MET A 451 -1.29 -37.43 7.02
C MET A 451 -1.47 -38.69 6.12
N ALA A 452 -1.52 -39.88 6.69
CA ALA A 452 -1.74 -41.10 5.93
C ALA A 452 -3.16 -41.14 5.31
N ALA A 453 -4.16 -40.67 6.04
CA ALA A 453 -5.53 -40.54 5.53
C ALA A 453 -5.69 -39.41 4.50
N ILE A 454 -5.03 -38.26 4.72
CA ILE A 454 -5.02 -37.15 3.77
C ILE A 454 -4.33 -37.59 2.47
N ALA A 455 -3.24 -38.35 2.54
CA ALA A 455 -2.52 -38.87 1.37
C ALA A 455 -3.37 -39.83 0.49
N TYR A 456 -4.48 -40.35 1.03
CA TYR A 456 -5.43 -41.15 0.27
C TYR A 456 -6.20 -40.31 -0.76
N SER A 457 -6.34 -39.01 -0.52
CA SER A 457 -7.03 -38.06 -1.40
C SER A 457 -6.11 -37.62 -2.54
N ARG A 458 -5.91 -38.48 -3.51
CA ARG A 458 -4.94 -38.27 -4.61
C ARG A 458 -5.25 -37.10 -5.53
N LEU A 459 -6.49 -36.61 -5.56
CA LEU A 459 -6.94 -35.46 -6.34
C LEU A 459 -6.79 -34.12 -5.60
N LEU A 460 -6.26 -34.15 -4.37
CA LEU A 460 -6.15 -32.95 -3.53
C LEU A 460 -5.25 -31.90 -4.18
N GLU A 461 -5.81 -30.71 -4.41
CA GLU A 461 -5.14 -29.54 -4.97
C GLU A 461 -4.79 -28.48 -3.92
N ALA A 462 -5.64 -28.34 -2.89
CA ALA A 462 -5.44 -27.36 -1.82
C ALA A 462 -5.59 -28.00 -0.44
N LEU A 463 -4.63 -27.71 0.46
CA LEU A 463 -4.59 -28.19 1.83
C LEU A 463 -4.24 -27.06 2.79
N GLN A 464 -5.07 -26.84 3.81
CA GLN A 464 -4.84 -25.83 4.87
C GLN A 464 -4.87 -26.52 6.24
N LEU A 465 -3.74 -26.45 6.97
CA LEU A 465 -3.56 -27.05 8.30
C LEU A 465 -3.09 -26.02 9.34
N ASP A 466 -3.49 -24.76 9.18
CA ASP A 466 -3.03 -23.67 10.03
C ASP A 466 -3.50 -23.86 11.49
N ASN A 467 -2.63 -23.52 12.44
CA ASN A 467 -2.91 -23.55 13.88
C ASN A 467 -3.31 -24.95 14.45
N CYS A 468 -2.89 -26.03 13.79
CA CYS A 468 -3.07 -27.40 14.32
C CYS A 468 -1.96 -27.71 15.34
N SER A 469 -2.24 -27.50 16.62
CA SER A 469 -1.24 -27.44 17.69
C SER A 469 -0.52 -28.76 18.00
N LEU A 470 -1.09 -29.92 17.63
CA LEU A 470 -0.52 -31.24 17.84
C LEU A 470 0.23 -31.79 16.62
N LEU A 471 0.19 -31.10 15.49
CA LEU A 471 0.89 -31.52 14.27
C LEU A 471 2.41 -31.35 14.45
N THR A 472 3.14 -32.47 14.37
CA THR A 472 4.61 -32.52 14.52
C THR A 472 5.35 -32.69 13.22
N SER A 473 4.75 -33.38 12.23
CA SER A 473 5.35 -33.58 10.90
C SER A 473 4.29 -33.71 9.83
N VAL A 474 4.62 -33.25 8.62
CA VAL A 474 3.83 -33.44 7.40
C VAL A 474 4.68 -34.15 6.39
N SER A 475 4.25 -35.35 5.98
CA SER A 475 4.88 -36.07 4.89
C SER A 475 3.81 -36.53 3.88
N LEU A 476 3.79 -35.87 2.72
CA LEU A 476 2.76 -36.05 1.70
C LEU A 476 3.39 -36.22 0.32
N ASP A 477 2.91 -37.24 -0.38
CA ASP A 477 3.18 -37.49 -1.80
C ASP A 477 1.85 -37.39 -2.55
N LEU A 478 1.52 -36.22 -3.05
CA LEU A 478 0.23 -35.85 -3.65
C LEU A 478 0.45 -35.29 -5.06
N PRO A 479 0.11 -36.04 -6.12
CA PRO A 479 0.46 -35.69 -7.50
C PRO A 479 -0.24 -34.42 -8.01
N HIS A 480 -1.35 -33.98 -7.39
CA HIS A 480 -2.13 -32.82 -7.81
C HIS A 480 -2.09 -31.64 -6.83
N LEU A 481 -1.35 -31.75 -5.71
CA LEU A 481 -1.29 -30.70 -4.72
C LEU A 481 -0.61 -29.44 -5.29
N LYS A 482 -1.38 -28.36 -5.40
CA LYS A 482 -0.95 -27.04 -5.90
C LYS A 482 -0.64 -26.08 -4.76
N ASN A 483 -1.46 -26.10 -3.71
CA ASN A 483 -1.42 -25.11 -2.64
C ASN A 483 -1.41 -25.79 -1.27
N ILE A 484 -0.49 -25.39 -0.40
CA ILE A 484 -0.48 -25.82 1.01
C ILE A 484 -0.22 -24.64 1.95
N SER A 485 -0.98 -24.56 3.06
CA SER A 485 -0.79 -23.58 4.14
C SER A 485 -0.54 -24.30 5.46
N LEU A 486 0.54 -23.91 6.15
CA LEU A 486 1.06 -24.44 7.41
C LEU A 486 1.51 -23.27 8.30
N VAL A 487 0.56 -22.59 8.93
CA VAL A 487 0.82 -21.37 9.69
C VAL A 487 0.56 -21.61 11.19
N HIS A 488 1.40 -21.02 12.07
CA HIS A 488 1.25 -21.12 13.53
C HIS A 488 1.29 -22.55 14.11
N LEU A 489 2.15 -23.41 13.59
CA LEU A 489 2.31 -24.78 14.03
C LEU A 489 3.46 -24.89 15.05
N ARG A 490 3.18 -24.77 16.35
CA ARG A 490 4.21 -24.65 17.40
C ARG A 490 5.08 -25.87 17.61
N LYS A 491 4.57 -27.10 17.34
CA LYS A 491 5.29 -28.38 17.51
C LYS A 491 5.80 -28.97 16.20
N PHE A 492 5.58 -28.26 15.09
CA PHE A 492 5.85 -28.72 13.75
C PHE A 492 7.35 -28.72 13.47
N ALA A 493 7.95 -29.90 13.32
CA ALA A 493 9.39 -30.09 13.21
C ALA A 493 9.86 -30.49 11.80
N ASP A 494 9.07 -31.29 11.07
CA ASP A 494 9.49 -31.87 9.79
C ASP A 494 8.44 -31.68 8.70
N LEU A 495 8.87 -31.11 7.56
CA LEU A 495 8.08 -30.96 6.34
C LEU A 495 8.70 -31.76 5.20
N ASN A 496 7.96 -32.72 4.66
CA ASN A 496 8.35 -33.47 3.47
C ASN A 496 7.20 -33.48 2.46
N LEU A 497 7.36 -32.73 1.37
CA LEU A 497 6.36 -32.57 0.32
C LEU A 497 6.90 -33.08 -1.02
N ARG A 498 6.10 -33.90 -1.66
CA ARG A 498 6.37 -34.32 -3.03
C ARG A 498 5.12 -34.09 -3.89
N SER A 499 5.18 -33.09 -4.76
CA SER A 499 4.15 -32.81 -5.76
C SER A 499 4.75 -32.15 -6.99
N PRO A 500 4.56 -32.75 -8.19
CA PRO A 500 5.09 -32.17 -9.42
C PRO A 500 4.44 -30.82 -9.80
N VAL A 501 3.19 -30.57 -9.35
CA VAL A 501 2.39 -29.40 -9.71
C VAL A 501 2.29 -28.35 -8.60
N LEU A 502 3.10 -28.47 -7.56
CA LEU A 502 3.09 -27.56 -6.43
C LEU A 502 3.45 -26.15 -6.87
N SER A 503 2.59 -25.16 -6.60
CA SER A 503 2.75 -23.78 -7.03
C SER A 503 2.85 -22.78 -5.87
N TYR A 504 2.22 -23.10 -4.73
CA TYR A 504 2.20 -22.20 -3.58
C TYR A 504 2.36 -22.95 -2.27
N ILE A 505 3.34 -22.52 -1.48
CA ILE A 505 3.60 -23.02 -0.13
C ILE A 505 3.62 -21.84 0.83
N LYS A 506 2.78 -21.87 1.85
CA LYS A 506 2.79 -20.90 2.95
C LYS A 506 3.19 -21.60 4.23
N VAL A 507 4.38 -21.30 4.73
CA VAL A 507 4.87 -21.79 6.03
C VAL A 507 5.31 -20.57 6.81
N SER A 508 4.68 -20.30 7.95
CA SER A 508 5.06 -19.17 8.79
C SER A 508 4.75 -19.40 10.27
N ARG A 509 5.58 -18.81 11.14
CA ARG A 509 5.44 -18.92 12.60
C ARG A 509 5.41 -20.38 13.10
N CYS A 510 6.31 -21.23 12.54
CA CYS A 510 6.51 -22.62 12.94
C CYS A 510 7.86 -22.76 13.66
N SER A 511 7.95 -22.23 14.89
CA SER A 511 9.21 -22.08 15.64
C SER A 511 9.99 -23.38 15.91
N ALA A 512 9.34 -24.54 15.82
CA ALA A 512 10.00 -25.84 15.98
C ALA A 512 10.40 -26.52 14.65
N LEU A 513 10.22 -25.86 13.50
CA LEU A 513 10.52 -26.43 12.18
C LEU A 513 12.04 -26.58 11.98
N HIS A 514 12.54 -27.81 11.96
CA HIS A 514 13.95 -28.11 11.82
C HIS A 514 14.33 -28.54 10.41
N ARG A 515 13.44 -29.26 9.73
CA ARG A 515 13.72 -29.92 8.46
C ARG A 515 12.65 -29.65 7.43
N VAL A 516 13.07 -29.22 6.24
CA VAL A 516 12.19 -29.02 5.09
C VAL A 516 12.76 -29.77 3.89
N SER A 517 11.93 -30.63 3.29
CA SER A 517 12.23 -31.36 2.05
C SER A 517 11.08 -31.15 1.06
N ILE A 518 11.37 -30.57 -0.12
CA ILE A 518 10.37 -30.28 -1.13
C ILE A 518 10.84 -30.78 -2.49
N THR A 519 9.98 -31.52 -3.17
CA THR A 519 10.19 -31.97 -4.56
C THR A 519 9.04 -31.49 -5.43
N SER A 520 9.33 -30.59 -6.38
CA SER A 520 8.34 -30.06 -7.34
C SER A 520 8.98 -29.67 -8.65
N THR A 521 8.22 -29.78 -9.75
CA THR A 521 8.67 -29.33 -11.06
C THR A 521 8.08 -27.95 -11.44
N THR A 522 7.07 -27.44 -10.74
CA THR A 522 6.36 -26.19 -11.09
C THR A 522 6.54 -25.08 -10.08
N LEU A 523 7.05 -25.37 -8.88
CA LEU A 523 7.24 -24.36 -7.84
C LEU A 523 8.21 -23.27 -8.32
N GLN A 524 7.75 -22.03 -8.36
CA GLN A 524 8.54 -20.86 -8.77
C GLN A 524 8.99 -20.01 -7.61
N LYS A 525 8.23 -19.98 -6.52
CA LYS A 525 8.51 -19.15 -5.34
C LYS A 525 8.35 -19.94 -4.05
N LEU A 526 9.34 -19.82 -3.17
CA LEU A 526 9.34 -20.44 -1.84
C LEU A 526 9.62 -19.37 -0.78
N VAL A 527 8.71 -19.21 0.16
CA VAL A 527 8.83 -18.26 1.28
C VAL A 527 8.74 -19.04 2.59
N LEU A 528 9.83 -19.06 3.36
CA LEU A 528 9.97 -19.75 4.65
C LEU A 528 10.50 -18.78 5.73
N GLN A 529 9.97 -17.58 5.80
CA GLN A 529 10.43 -16.57 6.74
C GLN A 529 10.16 -16.93 8.19
N LYS A 530 11.02 -16.46 9.11
CA LYS A 530 10.85 -16.57 10.57
C LYS A 530 10.75 -18.01 11.06
N GLN A 531 11.60 -18.91 10.51
CA GLN A 531 11.73 -20.27 10.98
C GLN A 531 13.03 -20.41 11.80
N GLU A 532 12.95 -19.99 13.06
CA GLU A 532 14.10 -19.88 13.99
C GLU A 532 14.91 -21.17 14.14
N SER A 533 14.26 -22.33 14.11
CA SER A 533 14.88 -23.66 14.29
C SER A 533 15.28 -24.35 12.99
N LEU A 534 15.01 -23.76 11.82
CA LEU A 534 15.27 -24.40 10.52
C LEU A 534 16.78 -24.58 10.30
N SER A 535 17.23 -25.81 10.33
CA SER A 535 18.64 -26.17 10.18
C SER A 535 18.97 -27.01 8.95
N SER A 536 17.98 -27.68 8.38
CA SER A 536 18.17 -28.58 7.23
C SER A 536 17.14 -28.30 6.13
N LEU A 537 17.63 -28.00 4.95
CA LEU A 537 16.82 -27.73 3.75
C LEU A 537 17.26 -28.67 2.63
N SER A 538 16.31 -29.31 1.98
CA SER A 538 16.54 -30.18 0.81
C SER A 538 15.50 -29.86 -0.26
N LEU A 539 15.90 -29.27 -1.34
CA LEU A 539 15.03 -28.86 -2.43
C LEU A 539 15.39 -29.60 -3.72
N GLN A 540 14.36 -30.10 -4.40
CA GLN A 540 14.44 -30.65 -5.77
C GLN A 540 13.36 -29.91 -6.61
N CYS A 541 13.62 -28.62 -6.90
CA CYS A 541 12.66 -27.71 -7.50
C CYS A 541 13.26 -27.04 -8.73
N HIS A 542 13.17 -27.72 -9.88
CA HIS A 542 13.87 -27.30 -11.11
C HIS A 542 13.43 -25.94 -11.66
N ASN A 543 12.20 -25.50 -11.42
CA ASN A 543 11.68 -24.21 -11.89
C ASN A 543 11.63 -23.14 -10.80
N LEU A 544 12.26 -23.37 -9.66
CA LEU A 544 12.30 -22.40 -8.56
C LEU A 544 13.13 -21.19 -8.95
N ILE A 545 12.51 -20.00 -8.86
CA ILE A 545 13.06 -18.71 -9.27
C ILE A 545 13.42 -17.86 -8.05
N ASP A 546 12.51 -17.81 -7.08
CA ASP A 546 12.62 -16.95 -5.90
C ASP A 546 12.58 -17.77 -4.61
N VAL A 547 13.54 -17.55 -3.72
CA VAL A 547 13.59 -18.14 -2.38
C VAL A 547 13.79 -17.04 -1.34
N ASP A 548 12.97 -17.06 -0.30
CA ASP A 548 13.05 -16.15 0.83
C ASP A 548 13.08 -16.94 2.15
N LEU A 549 14.21 -16.86 2.83
CA LEU A 549 14.52 -17.53 4.11
C LEU A 549 14.86 -16.51 5.19
N THR A 550 14.33 -15.29 5.10
CA THR A 550 14.55 -14.21 6.08
C THR A 550 14.26 -14.68 7.52
N GLU A 551 15.14 -14.33 8.44
CA GLU A 551 15.04 -14.66 9.87
C GLU A 551 15.00 -16.20 10.14
N CYS A 552 15.73 -16.99 9.36
CA CYS A 552 15.97 -18.42 9.63
C CYS A 552 17.30 -18.58 10.37
N GLU A 553 17.32 -18.23 11.65
CA GLU A 553 18.53 -18.08 12.47
C GLU A 553 19.41 -19.35 12.58
N SER A 554 18.80 -20.54 12.59
CA SER A 554 19.51 -21.82 12.73
C SER A 554 20.07 -22.37 11.43
N LEU A 555 19.85 -21.73 10.27
CA LEU A 555 20.46 -22.14 9.00
C LEU A 555 21.97 -22.08 9.08
N THR A 556 22.63 -23.15 8.63
CA THR A 556 24.08 -23.24 8.59
C THR A 556 24.61 -23.07 7.17
N ASN A 557 25.93 -22.93 7.02
CA ASN A 557 26.60 -22.80 5.73
C ASN A 557 26.24 -23.90 4.71
N ALA A 558 25.76 -25.06 5.16
CA ALA A 558 25.30 -26.16 4.30
C ALA A 558 24.13 -25.76 3.37
N VAL A 559 23.39 -24.70 3.68
CA VAL A 559 22.31 -24.21 2.82
C VAL A 559 22.84 -23.73 1.46
N CYS A 560 24.08 -23.28 1.40
CA CYS A 560 24.72 -22.82 0.16
C CYS A 560 24.86 -23.93 -0.89
N GLU A 561 25.03 -25.17 -0.45
CA GLU A 561 25.13 -26.34 -1.35
C GLU A 561 23.80 -26.60 -2.09
N VAL A 562 22.66 -26.32 -1.43
CA VAL A 562 21.33 -26.51 -2.01
C VAL A 562 21.08 -25.56 -3.18
N PHE A 563 21.64 -24.35 -3.10
CA PHE A 563 21.45 -23.28 -4.08
C PHE A 563 22.61 -23.10 -5.06
N SER A 564 23.67 -23.90 -4.92
CA SER A 564 24.79 -23.93 -5.86
C SER A 564 24.48 -24.82 -7.08
N ASP A 565 25.25 -24.66 -8.15
CA ASP A 565 25.18 -25.50 -9.35
C ASP A 565 25.42 -26.98 -8.98
N GLY A 566 24.51 -27.81 -9.38
CA GLY A 566 24.48 -29.24 -8.94
C GLY A 566 23.55 -29.48 -7.74
N GLY A 567 23.04 -28.44 -7.10
CA GLY A 567 21.92 -28.52 -6.15
C GLY A 567 20.55 -28.72 -6.81
N GLY A 568 19.50 -28.65 -6.04
CA GLY A 568 18.15 -28.98 -6.52
C GLY A 568 17.41 -27.85 -7.24
N CYS A 569 18.03 -26.63 -7.43
CA CYS A 569 17.33 -25.42 -7.89
C CYS A 569 18.09 -24.72 -9.04
N PRO A 570 18.24 -25.34 -10.23
CA PRO A 570 19.10 -24.82 -11.30
C PRO A 570 18.62 -23.53 -11.96
N MET A 571 17.37 -23.09 -11.74
CA MET A 571 16.78 -21.87 -12.32
C MET A 571 16.65 -20.72 -11.31
N LEU A 572 17.27 -20.85 -10.12
CA LEU A 572 17.15 -19.86 -9.06
C LEU A 572 17.77 -18.53 -9.47
N ARG A 573 17.00 -17.45 -9.39
CA ARG A 573 17.43 -16.08 -9.71
C ARG A 573 17.55 -15.19 -8.50
N SER A 574 16.69 -15.36 -7.52
CA SER A 574 16.63 -14.52 -6.31
C SER A 574 16.72 -15.39 -5.06
N LEU A 575 17.70 -15.11 -4.22
CA LEU A 575 17.94 -15.76 -2.94
C LEU A 575 18.04 -14.72 -1.83
N ILE A 576 17.15 -14.79 -0.85
CA ILE A 576 17.14 -13.91 0.33
C ILE A 576 17.38 -14.75 1.57
N LEU A 577 18.46 -14.45 2.28
CA LEU A 577 18.93 -15.09 3.51
C LEU A 577 19.13 -14.07 4.63
N ASP A 578 18.30 -13.01 4.66
CA ASP A 578 18.46 -11.90 5.59
C ASP A 578 18.28 -12.35 7.04
N ASN A 579 19.10 -11.83 7.94
CA ASN A 579 19.10 -12.12 9.38
C ASN A 579 19.27 -13.63 9.71
N CYS A 580 20.00 -14.37 8.87
CA CYS A 580 20.38 -15.75 9.16
C CYS A 580 21.67 -15.74 10.01
N GLU A 581 21.54 -15.70 11.34
CA GLU A 581 22.63 -15.39 12.27
C GLU A 581 23.73 -16.46 12.33
N ASN A 582 23.47 -17.72 12.01
CA ASN A 582 24.46 -18.83 12.04
C ASN A 582 25.25 -18.99 10.74
N LEU A 583 25.00 -18.16 9.72
CA LEU A 583 25.83 -18.16 8.51
C LEU A 583 27.15 -17.48 8.81
N SER A 584 28.25 -18.26 8.86
CA SER A 584 29.58 -17.74 9.12
C SER A 584 30.48 -17.68 7.88
N ILE A 585 30.30 -18.65 6.97
CA ILE A 585 31.01 -18.73 5.69
C ILE A 585 29.97 -18.96 4.61
N VAL A 586 29.85 -18.06 3.67
CA VAL A 586 28.93 -18.20 2.53
C VAL A 586 29.75 -18.42 1.27
N GLU A 587 29.62 -19.60 0.70
CA GLU A 587 30.25 -19.99 -0.57
C GLU A 587 29.15 -20.41 -1.54
N LEU A 588 28.89 -19.61 -2.56
CA LEU A 588 27.87 -19.85 -3.58
C LEU A 588 28.50 -19.91 -4.97
N ASN A 589 28.16 -20.99 -5.66
CA ASN A 589 28.54 -21.20 -7.05
C ASN A 589 27.26 -21.43 -7.86
N SER A 590 26.73 -20.41 -8.49
CA SER A 590 25.44 -20.50 -9.21
C SER A 590 25.49 -19.71 -10.51
N SER A 591 25.25 -20.40 -11.59
CA SER A 591 25.20 -19.81 -12.94
C SER A 591 23.90 -19.08 -13.24
N SER A 592 22.83 -19.29 -12.45
CA SER A 592 21.50 -18.71 -12.65
C SER A 592 21.18 -17.52 -11.74
N LEU A 593 21.90 -17.40 -10.61
CA LEU A 593 21.60 -16.40 -9.58
C LEU A 593 21.90 -14.96 -10.07
N SER A 594 20.89 -14.07 -9.95
CA SER A 594 20.99 -12.66 -10.31
C SER A 594 20.84 -11.71 -9.12
N CYS A 595 20.14 -12.13 -8.06
CA CYS A 595 19.92 -11.34 -6.85
C CYS A 595 20.23 -12.18 -5.60
N LEU A 596 21.08 -11.63 -4.72
CA LEU A 596 21.46 -12.22 -3.44
C LEU A 596 21.30 -11.20 -2.32
N SER A 597 20.54 -11.52 -1.29
CA SER A 597 20.49 -10.72 -0.06
C SER A 597 20.89 -11.56 1.15
N LEU A 598 21.85 -11.02 1.91
CA LEU A 598 22.40 -11.58 3.15
C LEU A 598 22.41 -10.49 4.25
N ALA A 599 21.47 -9.52 4.15
CA ALA A 599 21.42 -8.42 5.10
C ALA A 599 21.23 -8.91 6.53
N GLY A 600 21.99 -8.33 7.48
CA GLY A 600 21.90 -8.72 8.88
C GLY A 600 22.48 -10.09 9.22
N CYS A 601 23.24 -10.73 8.33
CA CYS A 601 23.98 -11.96 8.64
C CYS A 601 25.22 -11.64 9.49
N ARG A 602 24.99 -11.34 10.77
CA ARG A 602 25.98 -10.75 11.67
C ARG A 602 27.20 -11.62 11.92
N SER A 603 27.08 -12.93 11.88
CA SER A 603 28.18 -13.88 12.10
C SER A 603 29.05 -14.12 10.87
N MET A 604 28.68 -13.59 9.71
CA MET A 604 29.37 -13.83 8.45
C MET A 604 30.76 -13.18 8.44
N THR A 605 31.79 -14.00 8.29
CA THR A 605 33.19 -13.57 8.24
C THR A 605 33.82 -13.68 6.86
N LEU A 606 33.29 -14.58 6.03
CA LEU A 606 33.84 -14.86 4.71
C LEU A 606 32.69 -15.04 3.70
N LEU A 607 32.82 -14.35 2.58
CA LEU A 607 31.93 -14.44 1.43
C LEU A 607 32.71 -14.80 0.18
N ARG A 608 32.32 -15.89 -0.50
CA ARG A 608 32.90 -16.32 -1.80
C ARG A 608 31.78 -16.55 -2.79
N LEU A 609 31.75 -15.76 -3.83
CA LEU A 609 30.72 -15.81 -4.87
C LEU A 609 31.34 -16.17 -6.22
N SER A 610 30.88 -17.28 -6.81
CA SER A 610 31.18 -17.70 -8.18
C SER A 610 29.89 -17.68 -9.01
N CYS A 611 29.27 -16.49 -9.10
CA CYS A 611 27.95 -16.28 -9.72
C CYS A 611 28.08 -15.27 -10.88
N PRO A 612 28.36 -15.74 -12.12
CA PRO A 612 28.68 -14.85 -13.25
C PRO A 612 27.53 -13.93 -13.68
N ASN A 613 26.26 -14.32 -13.41
CA ASN A 613 25.08 -13.55 -13.78
C ASN A 613 24.51 -12.70 -12.62
N LEU A 614 25.28 -12.55 -11.54
CA LEU A 614 24.87 -11.82 -10.36
C LEU A 614 24.82 -10.30 -10.65
N GLN A 615 23.66 -9.68 -10.43
CA GLN A 615 23.39 -8.27 -10.70
C GLN A 615 23.25 -7.46 -9.41
N HIS A 616 22.61 -8.03 -8.39
CA HIS A 616 22.29 -7.32 -7.15
C HIS A 616 22.75 -8.11 -5.94
N VAL A 617 23.54 -7.46 -5.07
CA VAL A 617 24.02 -8.04 -3.81
C VAL A 617 23.74 -7.09 -2.66
N ASN A 618 23.08 -7.60 -1.60
CA ASN A 618 22.82 -6.85 -0.38
C ASN A 618 23.47 -7.55 0.82
N LEU A 619 24.39 -6.84 1.49
CA LEU A 619 25.16 -7.30 2.65
C LEU A 619 25.06 -6.30 3.81
N ASP A 620 23.99 -5.49 3.84
CA ASP A 620 23.77 -4.51 4.90
C ASP A 620 23.76 -5.17 6.28
N GLY A 621 24.48 -4.62 7.25
CA GLY A 621 24.49 -5.14 8.62
C GLY A 621 25.27 -6.44 8.85
N CYS A 622 26.25 -6.76 7.99
CA CYS A 622 27.15 -7.90 8.19
C CYS A 622 28.30 -7.53 9.15
N ASP A 623 28.03 -7.61 10.47
CA ASP A 623 28.89 -7.08 11.54
C ASP A 623 30.33 -7.65 11.58
N HIS A 624 30.52 -8.88 11.14
CA HIS A 624 31.82 -9.57 11.22
C HIS A 624 32.58 -9.64 9.91
N LEU A 625 32.04 -9.12 8.81
CA LEU A 625 32.72 -9.06 7.52
C LEU A 625 33.93 -8.12 7.60
N GLN A 626 35.15 -8.64 7.41
CA GLN A 626 36.41 -7.86 7.52
C GLN A 626 36.93 -7.38 6.19
N SER A 627 36.75 -8.20 5.17
CA SER A 627 37.22 -7.90 3.81
C SER A 627 36.28 -8.52 2.78
N ALA A 628 36.11 -7.82 1.68
CA ALA A 628 35.29 -8.29 0.57
C ALA A 628 35.94 -7.95 -0.77
N ALA A 629 35.79 -8.85 -1.72
CA ALA A 629 36.24 -8.67 -3.09
C ALA A 629 35.15 -9.10 -4.06
N PHE A 630 34.80 -8.23 -5.00
CA PHE A 630 33.78 -8.45 -5.98
C PHE A 630 34.31 -8.17 -7.39
N CYS A 631 34.34 -9.21 -8.21
CA CYS A 631 34.77 -9.12 -9.59
C CYS A 631 33.77 -9.72 -10.61
N PRO A 632 32.43 -9.79 -10.35
CA PRO A 632 31.51 -10.28 -11.34
C PRO A 632 31.23 -9.22 -12.40
N VAL A 633 31.34 -9.59 -13.65
CA VAL A 633 31.15 -8.68 -14.80
C VAL A 633 29.74 -8.08 -14.84
N GLY A 634 28.74 -8.81 -14.35
CA GLY A 634 27.33 -8.43 -14.41
C GLY A 634 26.81 -7.60 -13.24
N LEU A 635 27.61 -7.34 -12.20
CA LEU A 635 27.13 -6.67 -10.98
C LEU A 635 26.71 -5.23 -11.24
N GLU A 636 25.44 -4.90 -10.92
CA GLU A 636 24.81 -3.59 -11.13
C GLU A 636 24.62 -2.81 -9.83
N SER A 637 24.37 -3.51 -8.72
CA SER A 637 24.12 -2.91 -7.41
C SER A 637 24.74 -3.73 -6.29
N LEU A 638 25.45 -3.04 -5.38
CA LEU A 638 26.05 -3.63 -4.19
C LEU A 638 25.78 -2.75 -2.97
N ASN A 639 25.19 -3.34 -1.94
CA ASN A 639 25.00 -2.71 -0.64
C ASN A 639 25.87 -3.43 0.41
N LEU A 640 26.79 -2.69 1.01
CA LEU A 640 27.68 -3.09 2.10
C LEU A 640 27.47 -2.19 3.33
N GLY A 641 26.27 -1.62 3.48
CA GLY A 641 25.93 -0.74 4.59
C GLY A 641 26.15 -1.40 5.95
N ILE A 642 26.46 -0.60 6.95
CA ILE A 642 26.59 -1.02 8.36
C ILE A 642 27.45 -2.28 8.54
N CYS A 643 28.62 -2.33 7.89
CA CYS A 643 29.63 -3.36 8.09
C CYS A 643 30.80 -2.81 8.94
N PRO A 644 30.68 -2.78 10.28
CA PRO A 644 31.60 -2.04 11.15
C PRO A 644 33.01 -2.61 11.23
N LYS A 645 33.25 -3.84 10.77
CA LYS A 645 34.57 -4.47 10.72
C LYS A 645 35.20 -4.49 9.33
N LEU A 646 34.48 -4.03 8.31
CA LEU A 646 34.97 -3.98 6.93
C LEU A 646 36.10 -2.92 6.80
N SER A 647 37.32 -3.36 6.68
CA SER A 647 38.50 -2.49 6.62
C SER A 647 39.13 -2.40 5.23
N VAL A 648 38.93 -3.44 4.40
CA VAL A 648 39.51 -3.52 3.04
C VAL A 648 38.38 -3.93 2.07
N LEU A 649 38.26 -3.16 0.99
CA LEU A 649 37.28 -3.43 -0.06
C LEU A 649 37.94 -3.35 -1.43
N HIS A 650 37.71 -4.36 -2.25
CA HIS A 650 38.14 -4.38 -3.64
C HIS A 650 36.99 -4.71 -4.56
N ILE A 651 36.70 -3.83 -5.52
CA ILE A 651 35.58 -3.98 -6.47
C ILE A 651 36.11 -3.70 -7.89
N GLU A 652 35.91 -4.67 -8.79
CA GLU A 652 36.07 -4.51 -10.24
C GLU A 652 34.78 -4.94 -10.94
N ALA A 653 33.82 -4.00 -11.07
CA ALA A 653 32.52 -4.28 -11.62
C ALA A 653 32.12 -3.25 -12.69
N PRO A 654 32.39 -3.52 -13.98
CA PRO A 654 32.23 -2.53 -15.05
C PRO A 654 30.81 -2.08 -15.31
N ASN A 655 29.81 -2.87 -14.87
CA ASN A 655 28.38 -2.55 -15.03
C ASN A 655 27.74 -1.96 -13.78
N MET A 656 28.47 -1.88 -12.67
CA MET A 656 27.92 -1.36 -11.41
C MET A 656 27.47 0.09 -11.55
N SER A 657 26.24 0.35 -11.13
CA SER A 657 25.60 1.67 -11.13
C SER A 657 25.39 2.23 -9.74
N ILE A 658 25.18 1.37 -8.74
CA ILE A 658 24.85 1.77 -7.36
C ILE A 658 25.77 1.03 -6.39
N LEU A 659 26.44 1.80 -5.51
CA LEU A 659 27.27 1.28 -4.42
C LEU A 659 26.94 1.98 -3.10
N GLU A 660 26.53 1.21 -2.10
CA GLU A 660 26.23 1.68 -0.75
C GLU A 660 27.26 1.12 0.24
N LEU A 661 28.01 2.02 0.92
CA LEU A 661 29.02 1.72 1.93
C LEU A 661 28.69 2.37 3.27
N LYS A 662 27.50 2.87 3.43
CA LYS A 662 27.03 3.63 4.59
C LYS A 662 27.34 2.92 5.90
N GLY A 663 28.06 3.58 6.81
CA GLY A 663 28.34 3.06 8.16
C GLY A 663 29.55 2.12 8.25
N CYS A 664 30.35 1.94 7.20
CA CYS A 664 31.61 1.21 7.22
C CYS A 664 32.74 2.06 7.87
N GLY A 665 32.60 2.32 9.19
CA GLY A 665 33.39 3.28 9.93
C GLY A 665 34.91 3.00 9.97
N VAL A 666 35.35 1.75 9.77
CA VAL A 666 36.79 1.34 9.76
C VAL A 666 37.33 1.11 8.34
N LEU A 667 36.53 1.36 7.32
CA LEU A 667 36.96 1.21 5.93
C LEU A 667 38.04 2.26 5.61
N SER A 668 39.28 1.81 5.47
CA SER A 668 40.42 2.66 5.21
C SER A 668 41.03 2.44 3.82
N LYS A 669 40.82 1.24 3.25
CA LYS A 669 41.34 0.88 1.93
C LYS A 669 40.19 0.44 1.03
N ALA A 670 39.81 1.32 0.13
CA ALA A 670 38.80 1.04 -0.87
C ALA A 670 39.39 1.19 -2.28
N SER A 671 39.48 0.08 -2.99
CA SER A 671 39.84 0.05 -4.41
C SER A 671 38.60 -0.26 -5.22
N ILE A 672 38.01 0.75 -5.84
CA ILE A 672 36.75 0.66 -6.56
C ILE A 672 36.98 1.08 -8.01
N ASN A 673 36.81 0.13 -8.93
CA ASN A 673 36.93 0.35 -10.36
C ASN A 673 35.59 0.00 -11.04
N CYS A 674 34.72 1.00 -11.11
CA CYS A 674 33.33 0.85 -11.59
C CYS A 674 33.01 2.00 -12.56
N PRO A 675 33.45 1.94 -13.83
CA PRO A 675 33.34 3.05 -14.78
C PRO A 675 31.90 3.52 -15.11
N ARG A 676 30.89 2.73 -14.75
CA ARG A 676 29.47 3.08 -14.90
C ARG A 676 28.78 3.48 -13.60
N LEU A 677 29.51 3.59 -12.50
CA LEU A 677 28.96 3.96 -11.22
C LEU A 677 28.32 5.35 -11.28
N THR A 678 27.02 5.44 -10.96
CA THR A 678 26.26 6.70 -10.93
C THR A 678 25.97 7.18 -9.52
N SER A 679 25.84 6.26 -8.54
CA SER A 679 25.54 6.59 -7.16
C SER A 679 26.49 5.88 -6.19
N LEU A 680 27.13 6.66 -5.34
CA LEU A 680 27.97 6.18 -4.25
C LEU A 680 27.55 6.82 -2.92
N ASP A 681 27.10 5.99 -1.97
CA ASP A 681 26.88 6.41 -0.57
C ASP A 681 27.97 5.83 0.33
N ALA A 682 28.89 6.67 0.76
CA ALA A 682 29.93 6.34 1.74
C ALA A 682 29.69 7.07 3.09
N SER A 683 28.47 7.40 3.42
CA SER A 683 28.12 8.05 4.69
C SER A 683 28.67 7.29 5.89
N PHE A 684 29.21 8.01 6.87
CA PHE A 684 29.78 7.46 8.11
C PHE A 684 31.02 6.57 7.92
N CYS A 685 31.69 6.60 6.75
CA CYS A 685 33.00 5.97 6.52
C CYS A 685 34.11 6.85 7.09
N ARG A 686 34.25 6.88 8.42
CA ARG A 686 35.10 7.83 9.16
C ARG A 686 36.57 7.70 8.88
N GLN A 687 37.06 6.52 8.46
CA GLN A 687 38.48 6.25 8.15
C GLN A 687 38.76 6.21 6.65
N LEU A 688 37.81 6.56 5.80
CA LEU A 688 38.03 6.70 4.36
C LEU A 688 38.97 7.89 4.12
N VAL A 689 40.10 7.64 3.51
CA VAL A 689 41.18 8.64 3.29
C VAL A 689 41.12 9.25 1.89
N ASP A 690 41.78 10.40 1.72
CA ASP A 690 41.84 11.14 0.47
C ASP A 690 42.38 10.33 -0.72
N ASP A 691 43.39 9.49 -0.52
CA ASP A 691 43.91 8.59 -1.56
C ASP A 691 42.84 7.64 -2.12
N SER A 692 41.95 7.12 -1.24
CA SER A 692 40.86 6.24 -1.66
C SER A 692 39.81 6.99 -2.48
N LEU A 693 39.46 8.21 -2.08
CA LEU A 693 38.56 9.07 -2.84
C LEU A 693 39.14 9.45 -4.20
N THR A 694 40.45 9.77 -4.26
CA THR A 694 41.15 10.07 -5.50
C THR A 694 41.13 8.89 -6.47
N CYS A 695 41.51 7.70 -6.01
CA CYS A 695 41.44 6.49 -6.84
C CYS A 695 40.01 6.19 -7.33
N MET A 696 38.99 6.38 -6.49
CA MET A 696 37.60 6.18 -6.89
C MET A 696 37.13 7.21 -7.91
N SER A 697 37.47 8.49 -7.72
CA SER A 697 37.08 9.57 -8.64
C SER A 697 37.64 9.38 -10.03
N GLU A 698 38.89 8.92 -10.13
CA GLU A 698 39.57 8.61 -11.39
C GLU A 698 38.97 7.37 -12.09
N ALA A 699 38.65 6.33 -11.31
CA ALA A 699 38.16 5.06 -11.84
C ALA A 699 36.63 5.05 -12.13
N CYS A 700 35.86 5.98 -11.54
CA CYS A 700 34.39 6.04 -11.63
C CYS A 700 33.89 7.41 -12.12
N PRO A 701 34.21 7.85 -13.35
CA PRO A 701 33.95 9.22 -13.83
C PRO A 701 32.47 9.53 -14.06
N MET A 702 31.57 8.52 -13.97
CA MET A 702 30.15 8.66 -14.24
C MET A 702 29.32 8.93 -12.98
N ILE A 703 29.94 9.12 -11.83
CA ILE A 703 29.24 9.40 -10.57
C ILE A 703 28.43 10.70 -10.70
N GLU A 704 27.13 10.58 -10.48
CA GLU A 704 26.15 11.67 -10.45
C GLU A 704 25.78 12.05 -9.01
N HIS A 705 25.73 11.05 -8.11
CA HIS A 705 25.39 11.22 -6.71
C HIS A 705 26.52 10.69 -5.83
N LEU A 706 27.14 11.59 -5.06
CA LEU A 706 28.20 11.27 -4.11
C LEU A 706 27.84 11.73 -2.71
N ILE A 707 27.72 10.77 -1.78
CA ILE A 707 27.36 11.05 -0.38
C ILE A 707 28.54 10.65 0.50
N LEU A 708 29.17 11.66 1.13
CA LEU A 708 30.35 11.55 2.01
C LEU A 708 30.02 12.09 3.42
N SER A 709 28.76 12.07 3.82
CA SER A 709 28.31 12.56 5.13
C SER A 709 29.06 11.86 6.26
N SER A 710 29.60 12.62 7.21
CA SER A 710 30.41 12.11 8.34
C SER A 710 31.69 11.34 7.97
N CYS A 711 32.26 11.57 6.79
CA CYS A 711 33.60 11.10 6.38
C CYS A 711 34.66 12.04 6.93
N LEU A 712 35.10 11.79 8.17
CA LEU A 712 35.94 12.73 8.94
C LEU A 712 37.41 12.81 8.48
N SER A 713 37.91 11.82 7.73
CA SER A 713 39.28 11.75 7.26
C SER A 713 39.47 12.25 5.82
N ILE A 714 38.37 12.73 5.19
CA ILE A 714 38.45 13.37 3.87
C ILE A 714 38.76 14.84 4.06
N GLY A 715 39.83 15.29 3.38
CA GLY A 715 40.31 16.67 3.39
C GLY A 715 40.23 17.35 2.02
N ILE A 716 41.01 18.44 1.87
CA ILE A 716 41.06 19.24 0.64
C ILE A 716 41.66 18.45 -0.52
N ASP A 717 42.63 17.58 -0.24
CA ASP A 717 43.31 16.78 -1.28
C ASP A 717 42.32 15.79 -1.92
N GLY A 718 41.50 15.14 -1.11
CA GLY A 718 40.40 14.27 -1.60
C GLY A 718 39.35 15.03 -2.41
N LEU A 719 38.93 16.22 -1.95
CA LEU A 719 38.00 17.07 -2.70
C LEU A 719 38.58 17.57 -4.02
N SER A 720 39.92 17.72 -4.12
CA SER A 720 40.54 18.14 -5.36
C SER A 720 40.40 17.09 -6.47
N SER A 721 40.24 15.81 -6.14
CA SER A 721 39.99 14.75 -7.12
C SER A 721 38.60 14.78 -7.76
N LEU A 722 37.64 15.54 -7.18
CA LEU A 722 36.28 15.67 -7.74
C LEU A 722 36.24 16.32 -9.13
N HIS A 723 37.37 16.91 -9.58
CA HIS A 723 37.51 17.39 -10.96
C HIS A 723 37.35 16.29 -12.02
N CYS A 724 37.55 15.02 -11.66
CA CYS A 724 37.29 13.88 -12.53
C CYS A 724 35.79 13.56 -12.72
N LEU A 725 34.94 14.05 -11.82
CA LEU A 725 33.52 13.73 -11.78
C LEU A 725 32.65 14.77 -12.52
N HIS A 726 32.76 14.79 -13.86
CA HIS A 726 32.11 15.81 -14.69
C HIS A 726 30.60 15.76 -14.70
N LYS A 727 29.97 14.66 -14.20
CA LYS A 727 28.53 14.47 -14.13
C LYS A 727 27.94 14.65 -12.73
N LEU A 728 28.76 15.05 -11.76
CA LEU A 728 28.30 15.17 -10.38
C LEU A 728 27.19 16.21 -10.23
N THR A 729 26.03 15.76 -9.80
CA THR A 729 24.82 16.60 -9.61
C THR A 729 24.41 16.72 -8.15
N LEU A 730 24.74 15.73 -7.30
CA LEU A 730 24.49 15.73 -5.87
C LEU A 730 25.76 15.43 -5.10
N LEU A 731 26.13 16.33 -4.17
CA LEU A 731 27.22 16.15 -3.24
C LEU A 731 26.77 16.41 -1.81
N ASP A 732 26.92 15.40 -0.93
CA ASP A 732 26.64 15.54 0.50
C ASP A 732 27.95 15.43 1.31
N LEU A 733 28.36 16.53 1.89
CA LEU A 733 29.52 16.66 2.77
C LEU A 733 29.13 16.98 4.22
N SER A 734 27.88 16.70 4.60
CA SER A 734 27.35 17.00 5.92
C SER A 734 28.16 16.33 7.03
N TYR A 735 28.29 16.99 8.18
CA TYR A 735 29.04 16.49 9.36
C TYR A 735 30.52 16.23 9.10
N THR A 736 31.14 16.90 8.13
CA THR A 736 32.61 16.83 7.87
C THR A 736 33.35 17.97 8.56
N PHE A 737 34.71 17.86 8.61
CA PHE A 737 35.61 18.85 9.21
C PHE A 737 36.23 19.78 8.19
N LEU A 738 35.61 19.89 7.04
CA LEU A 738 36.11 20.75 5.95
C LEU A 738 35.93 22.23 6.31
N ASP A 739 36.97 23.02 5.98
CA ASP A 739 37.04 24.47 6.14
C ASP A 739 37.11 25.22 4.80
N ASN A 740 37.44 24.51 3.71
CA ASN A 740 37.63 25.08 2.39
C ASN A 740 36.92 24.24 1.30
N LEU A 741 36.04 24.88 0.57
CA LEU A 741 35.23 24.26 -0.52
C LEU A 741 35.69 24.70 -1.93
N LYS A 742 36.84 25.41 -2.07
CA LYS A 742 37.31 25.86 -3.38
C LYS A 742 37.45 24.76 -4.42
N PRO A 743 37.91 23.53 -4.08
CA PRO A 743 37.99 22.45 -5.07
C PRO A 743 36.61 22.09 -5.63
N VAL A 744 35.55 22.09 -4.80
CA VAL A 744 34.18 21.80 -5.22
C VAL A 744 33.69 22.89 -6.16
N PHE A 745 33.87 24.17 -5.79
CA PHE A 745 33.40 25.31 -6.58
C PHE A 745 34.06 25.43 -7.93
N ASN A 746 35.36 25.06 -8.01
CA ASN A 746 36.11 25.11 -9.26
C ASN A 746 35.82 23.95 -10.21
N SER A 747 35.37 22.80 -9.70
CA SER A 747 35.38 21.55 -10.46
C SER A 747 33.94 21.02 -10.73
N CYS A 748 32.98 21.22 -9.82
CA CYS A 748 31.70 20.57 -9.87
C CYS A 748 30.58 21.43 -10.54
N LEU A 749 30.81 21.87 -11.78
CA LEU A 749 29.93 22.83 -12.47
C LEU A 749 28.51 22.31 -12.77
N GLN A 750 28.29 21.00 -12.71
CA GLN A 750 26.98 20.39 -12.95
C GLN A 750 26.20 20.18 -11.65
N LEU A 751 26.74 20.64 -10.50
CA LEU A 751 26.16 20.39 -9.20
C LEU A 751 24.79 21.11 -9.04
N LYS A 752 23.78 20.34 -8.67
CA LYS A 752 22.42 20.83 -8.41
C LYS A 752 22.06 20.82 -6.93
N VAL A 753 22.60 19.86 -6.18
CA VAL A 753 22.32 19.66 -4.76
C VAL A 753 23.64 19.63 -3.99
N LEU A 754 23.81 20.55 -3.06
CA LEU A 754 24.96 20.61 -2.15
C LEU A 754 24.48 20.60 -0.70
N LYS A 755 24.88 19.57 0.07
CA LYS A 755 24.57 19.44 1.49
C LYS A 755 25.80 19.61 2.34
N LEU A 756 25.74 20.57 3.26
CA LEU A 756 26.82 20.99 4.15
C LEU A 756 26.32 21.06 5.61
N SER A 757 25.32 20.25 5.95
CA SER A 757 24.72 20.26 7.27
C SER A 757 25.74 19.98 8.36
N ALA A 758 25.74 20.79 9.43
CA ALA A 758 26.63 20.63 10.60
C ALA A 758 28.14 20.62 10.30
N CYS A 759 28.56 21.26 9.21
CA CYS A 759 29.98 21.52 8.91
C CYS A 759 30.47 22.73 9.75
N LYS A 760 30.95 22.46 10.96
CA LYS A 760 31.25 23.46 11.99
C LYS A 760 32.44 24.36 11.69
N TYR A 761 33.34 23.94 10.79
CA TYR A 761 34.55 24.70 10.45
C TYR A 761 34.39 25.60 9.23
N LEU A 762 33.24 25.52 8.55
CA LEU A 762 32.94 26.46 7.48
C LEU A 762 32.71 27.86 8.07
N SER A 763 33.38 28.83 7.49
CA SER A 763 33.24 30.26 7.76
C SER A 763 32.46 30.94 6.63
N ASP A 764 32.07 32.19 6.82
CA ASP A 764 31.44 33.00 5.79
C ASP A 764 32.23 33.04 4.50
N SER A 765 33.57 33.21 4.64
CA SER A 765 34.50 33.23 3.48
C SER A 765 34.60 31.88 2.73
N SER A 766 34.18 30.79 3.34
CA SER A 766 34.12 29.48 2.65
C SER A 766 33.09 29.43 1.55
N LEU A 767 32.07 30.30 1.60
CA LEU A 767 30.97 30.40 0.62
C LEU A 767 31.13 31.59 -0.34
N ASP A 768 32.13 32.43 -0.18
CA ASP A 768 32.37 33.66 -1.01
C ASP A 768 32.26 33.38 -2.51
N ALA A 769 32.77 32.23 -2.97
CA ALA A 769 32.73 31.86 -4.39
C ALA A 769 31.31 31.68 -4.93
N LEU A 770 30.31 31.28 -4.11
CA LEU A 770 28.94 31.11 -4.54
C LEU A 770 28.31 32.44 -4.93
N TYR A 771 28.45 33.46 -4.10
CA TYR A 771 27.77 34.73 -4.31
C TYR A 771 28.63 35.83 -4.91
N ARG A 772 29.99 35.78 -4.77
CA ARG A 772 30.85 36.78 -5.38
C ARG A 772 31.36 36.39 -6.77
N GLU A 773 31.61 35.10 -7.01
CA GLU A 773 32.18 34.60 -8.26
C GLU A 773 31.15 33.86 -9.13
N GLY A 774 29.92 33.61 -8.61
CA GLY A 774 28.86 32.88 -9.30
C GLY A 774 29.21 31.41 -9.56
N ALA A 775 29.98 30.80 -8.65
CA ALA A 775 30.31 29.38 -8.72
C ALA A 775 29.04 28.53 -8.63
N LEU A 776 29.06 27.33 -9.19
CA LEU A 776 27.94 26.39 -9.23
C LEU A 776 26.64 26.98 -9.83
N PRO A 777 26.63 27.37 -11.11
CA PRO A 777 25.52 28.09 -11.75
C PRO A 777 24.24 27.27 -11.85
N LEU A 778 24.29 25.92 -11.69
CA LEU A 778 23.16 25.00 -11.74
C LEU A 778 22.65 24.61 -10.35
N LEU A 779 23.15 25.21 -9.28
CA LEU A 779 22.77 24.87 -7.91
C LEU A 779 21.30 25.23 -7.64
N VAL A 780 20.53 24.24 -7.25
CA VAL A 780 19.07 24.33 -6.98
C VAL A 780 18.76 24.13 -5.50
N GLU A 781 19.49 23.25 -4.84
CA GLU A 781 19.29 22.94 -3.42
C GLU A 781 20.61 23.12 -2.64
N LEU A 782 20.51 23.87 -1.52
CA LEU A 782 21.61 24.08 -0.61
C LEU A 782 21.16 23.84 0.83
N ASP A 783 21.87 22.94 1.54
CA ASP A 783 21.63 22.65 2.95
C ASP A 783 22.82 23.11 3.80
N LEU A 784 22.63 24.14 4.60
CA LEU A 784 23.56 24.71 5.56
C LEU A 784 23.09 24.51 7.01
N SER A 785 22.19 23.56 7.26
CA SER A 785 21.61 23.32 8.58
C SER A 785 22.70 23.10 9.64
N TYR A 786 22.50 23.66 10.83
CA TYR A 786 23.41 23.55 11.98
C TYR A 786 24.83 24.04 11.70
N SER A 787 25.00 24.90 10.69
CA SER A 787 26.30 25.52 10.38
C SER A 787 26.56 26.75 11.25
N SER A 788 27.83 27.20 11.28
CA SER A 788 28.26 28.42 11.98
C SER A 788 28.26 29.65 11.06
N ILE A 789 27.68 29.56 9.87
CA ILE A 789 27.60 30.64 8.89
C ILE A 789 26.87 31.83 9.50
N GLY A 790 27.41 33.04 9.27
CA GLY A 790 26.90 34.27 9.84
C GLY A 790 25.77 34.92 9.01
N GLN A 791 25.21 35.96 9.59
CA GLN A 791 24.09 36.73 9.05
C GLN A 791 24.37 37.24 7.62
N ASN A 792 25.52 37.93 7.41
CA ASN A 792 25.85 38.58 6.14
C ASN A 792 25.98 37.57 4.99
N ALA A 793 26.62 36.44 5.25
CA ALA A 793 26.81 35.41 4.24
C ALA A 793 25.47 34.77 3.80
N ILE A 794 24.50 34.61 4.73
CA ILE A 794 23.15 34.13 4.42
C ILE A 794 22.38 35.16 3.58
N GLU A 795 22.48 36.44 3.94
CA GLU A 795 21.84 37.54 3.19
C GLU A 795 22.41 37.65 1.77
N ASP A 796 23.76 37.65 1.63
CA ASP A 796 24.45 37.67 0.34
C ASP A 796 24.08 36.45 -0.53
N LEU A 797 24.00 35.26 0.08
CA LEU A 797 23.60 34.04 -0.60
C LEU A 797 22.16 34.14 -1.16
N LEU A 798 21.22 34.57 -0.34
CA LEU A 798 19.83 34.73 -0.77
C LEU A 798 19.63 35.89 -1.77
N ALA A 799 20.53 36.88 -1.73
CA ALA A 799 20.53 38.02 -2.66
C ALA A 799 21.09 37.64 -4.03
N CYS A 800 22.19 36.91 -4.09
CA CYS A 800 22.98 36.68 -5.31
C CYS A 800 22.70 35.34 -5.98
N CYS A 801 22.36 34.26 -5.23
CA CYS A 801 22.10 32.94 -5.80
C CYS A 801 20.63 32.77 -6.22
N THR A 802 20.26 33.43 -7.33
CA THR A 802 18.86 33.49 -7.81
C THR A 802 18.27 32.15 -8.31
N ASN A 803 19.13 31.15 -8.64
CA ASN A 803 18.71 29.84 -9.13
C ASN A 803 18.34 28.84 -8.02
N LEU A 804 18.59 29.19 -6.76
CA LEU A 804 18.23 28.33 -5.63
C LEU A 804 16.71 28.22 -5.50
N VAL A 805 16.23 26.97 -5.42
CA VAL A 805 14.83 26.61 -5.23
C VAL A 805 14.57 26.18 -3.79
N ASN A 806 15.52 25.46 -3.17
CA ASN A 806 15.39 24.95 -1.81
C ASN A 806 16.62 25.31 -0.97
N VAL A 807 16.39 26.04 0.13
CA VAL A 807 17.43 26.45 1.07
C VAL A 807 17.08 26.02 2.48
N ASN A 808 17.99 25.22 3.10
CA ASN A 808 17.87 24.76 4.48
C ASN A 808 18.90 25.46 5.38
N LEU A 809 18.41 26.20 6.36
CA LEU A 809 19.18 26.92 7.38
C LEU A 809 18.79 26.45 8.79
N ASN A 810 18.32 25.22 8.94
CA ASN A 810 17.81 24.71 10.22
C ASN A 810 18.88 24.78 11.32
N GLY A 811 18.52 25.28 12.49
CA GLY A 811 19.41 25.32 13.65
C GLY A 811 20.64 26.22 13.52
N CYS A 812 20.71 27.12 12.54
CA CYS A 812 21.78 28.08 12.42
C CYS A 812 21.78 29.05 13.60
N THR A 813 22.89 29.11 14.34
CA THR A 813 23.00 29.88 15.58
C THR A 813 23.44 31.33 15.39
N ASN A 814 24.16 31.65 14.30
CA ASN A 814 24.66 33.00 14.01
C ASN A 814 23.69 33.83 13.16
N PHE A 815 22.48 33.35 12.95
CA PHE A 815 21.43 33.96 12.17
C PHE A 815 20.46 34.68 13.09
N GLN A 816 20.42 36.05 13.06
CA GLN A 816 19.62 36.84 13.96
C GLN A 816 18.40 37.50 13.28
N GLU A 817 18.52 37.90 12.04
CA GLU A 817 17.49 38.58 11.28
C GLU A 817 17.52 38.14 9.81
N LEU A 818 16.36 38.07 9.22
CA LEU A 818 16.19 37.89 7.77
C LEU A 818 15.43 39.11 7.24
N VAL A 819 16.19 40.06 6.69
CA VAL A 819 15.62 41.25 6.08
C VAL A 819 16.04 41.30 4.62
N CYS A 820 15.12 40.95 3.73
CA CYS A 820 15.40 40.92 2.29
C CYS A 820 15.04 42.27 1.67
N GLY A 821 15.98 42.92 0.97
CA GLY A 821 15.71 44.13 0.19
C GLY A 821 15.99 45.48 0.88
N SER A 822 16.89 45.53 1.92
CA SER A 822 17.42 46.80 2.41
C SER A 822 18.38 47.42 1.39
N ASP A 823 18.15 48.67 1.05
CA ASP A 823 18.95 49.45 0.07
C ASP A 823 20.40 49.76 0.52
N ASP A 824 20.88 49.18 1.64
CA ASP A 824 22.18 49.50 2.24
C ASP A 824 23.34 48.53 1.85
N SER A 825 23.19 47.70 0.85
CA SER A 825 24.37 47.00 0.32
C SER A 825 25.11 47.92 -0.64
N SER A 826 26.13 48.59 -0.11
CA SER A 826 27.22 49.19 -0.90
C SER A 826 27.89 48.10 -1.74
N CYS A 827 27.34 47.81 -2.92
CA CYS A 827 28.08 47.20 -3.98
C CYS A 827 29.21 48.15 -4.36
N VAL A 828 30.40 47.94 -3.82
CA VAL A 828 31.62 48.60 -4.18
C VAL A 828 31.79 48.42 -5.68
N ASP A 829 31.80 49.55 -6.41
CA ASP A 829 32.19 49.69 -7.81
C ASP A 829 33.52 48.95 -8.03
N MET A 830 33.50 47.77 -8.63
CA MET A 830 34.70 47.14 -9.19
C MET A 830 34.85 47.60 -10.63
N PRO A 831 36.02 48.03 -11.05
CA PRO A 831 36.25 48.55 -12.38
C PRO A 831 36.18 47.42 -13.41
N VAL A 832 35.31 47.65 -14.40
CA VAL A 832 35.17 46.84 -15.61
C VAL A 832 36.37 47.15 -16.50
N ASP A 833 37.37 46.27 -16.50
CA ASP A 833 38.36 46.22 -17.57
C ASP A 833 38.72 44.76 -17.83
N PHE A 834 38.15 44.17 -18.89
CA PHE A 834 38.88 43.36 -19.87
C PHE A 834 37.97 42.88 -21.00
N CYS A 835 38.15 43.54 -22.15
CA CYS A 835 38.01 43.07 -23.52
C CYS A 835 36.78 42.23 -23.97
N ALA A 836 35.81 42.90 -24.55
CA ALA A 836 34.97 42.33 -25.59
C ALA A 836 35.28 42.97 -26.96
N PRO A 837 35.23 42.25 -28.09
CA PRO A 837 35.21 42.89 -29.40
C PRO A 837 33.76 43.24 -29.79
N SER A 838 33.63 44.46 -30.23
CA SER A 838 32.49 45.19 -30.73
C SER A 838 31.68 44.45 -31.80
N SER A 839 30.35 44.44 -31.62
CA SER A 839 29.43 44.77 -32.69
C SER A 839 28.12 45.35 -32.08
N ALA A 840 27.87 46.57 -32.44
CA ALA A 840 26.76 47.38 -32.01
C ALA A 840 25.43 46.88 -32.58
N ILE A 841 24.44 46.62 -31.72
CA ILE A 841 23.03 46.87 -32.04
C ILE A 841 22.39 47.45 -30.77
N LYS A 842 21.93 48.69 -30.90
CA LYS A 842 21.11 49.40 -29.89
C LYS A 842 19.73 48.76 -29.96
N SER A 843 19.29 48.16 -28.85
CA SER A 843 17.88 48.05 -28.53
C SER A 843 17.75 48.33 -27.05
N GLU A 844 16.99 49.36 -26.75
CA GLU A 844 16.42 49.63 -25.45
C GLU A 844 15.49 48.45 -25.11
N GLU A 845 16.00 47.43 -24.43
CA GLU A 845 15.18 46.42 -23.79
C GLU A 845 15.32 46.56 -22.29
N ILE A 846 14.17 46.84 -21.72
CA ILE A 846 13.82 46.77 -20.31
C ILE A 846 14.54 45.59 -19.69
N SER A 847 15.46 45.83 -18.75
CA SER A 847 16.07 44.78 -17.97
C SER A 847 14.95 44.07 -17.19
N GLU A 848 14.45 42.95 -17.74
CA GLU A 848 13.66 42.03 -16.98
C GLU A 848 14.55 41.54 -15.82
N ARG A 849 14.25 42.07 -14.61
CA ARG A 849 14.80 41.54 -13.37
C ARG A 849 14.36 40.07 -13.29
N SER A 850 15.24 39.13 -13.59
CA SER A 850 14.96 37.70 -13.46
C SER A 850 14.50 37.47 -12.01
N GLY A 851 13.27 36.97 -11.83
CA GLY A 851 12.72 36.65 -10.52
C GLY A 851 13.55 35.55 -9.85
N ARG A 852 13.69 35.60 -8.55
CA ARG A 852 14.31 34.55 -7.75
C ARG A 852 13.46 33.28 -7.81
N LEU A 853 14.08 32.10 -7.99
CA LEU A 853 13.41 30.82 -8.13
C LEU A 853 13.12 30.11 -6.80
N LEU A 854 13.41 30.75 -5.64
CA LEU A 854 13.26 30.15 -4.32
C LEU A 854 11.80 29.77 -4.05
N GLU A 855 11.57 28.47 -3.82
CA GLU A 855 10.25 27.90 -3.50
C GLU A 855 10.13 27.51 -2.03
N VAL A 856 11.23 27.04 -1.42
CA VAL A 856 11.23 26.53 -0.05
C VAL A 856 12.36 27.13 0.75
N LEU A 857 12.01 27.83 1.84
CA LEU A 857 12.94 28.34 2.83
C LEU A 857 12.67 27.69 4.18
N ASN A 858 13.66 26.97 4.71
CA ASN A 858 13.54 26.25 5.95
C ASN A 858 14.55 26.76 6.98
N CYS A 859 14.04 27.39 8.03
CA CYS A 859 14.80 27.96 9.15
C CYS A 859 14.31 27.37 10.49
N THR A 860 13.99 26.07 10.51
CA THR A 860 13.49 25.40 11.72
C THR A 860 14.53 25.42 12.83
N GLY A 861 14.13 25.79 14.04
CA GLY A 861 14.98 25.70 15.22
C GLY A 861 16.17 26.69 15.21
N CYS A 862 16.09 27.81 14.50
CA CYS A 862 17.09 28.88 14.58
C CYS A 862 16.93 29.65 15.89
N PRO A 863 17.81 29.43 16.90
CA PRO A 863 17.54 29.89 18.27
C PRO A 863 17.68 31.41 18.43
N ASN A 864 18.46 32.06 17.58
CA ASN A 864 18.77 33.48 17.71
C ASN A 864 18.04 34.41 16.74
N ILE A 865 17.21 33.82 15.86
CA ILE A 865 16.43 34.64 14.93
C ILE A 865 15.35 35.44 15.69
N LYS A 866 15.31 36.75 15.47
CA LYS A 866 14.39 37.67 16.13
C LYS A 866 13.38 38.29 15.18
N LYS A 867 13.75 38.42 13.91
CA LYS A 867 12.98 39.16 12.92
C LYS A 867 13.08 38.52 11.54
N VAL A 868 11.95 38.42 10.85
CA VAL A 868 11.87 37.94 9.46
C VAL A 868 11.00 38.95 8.68
N VAL A 869 11.59 39.62 7.70
CA VAL A 869 10.93 40.61 6.84
C VAL A 869 11.23 40.32 5.39
N ILE A 870 10.19 40.02 4.63
CA ILE A 870 10.28 39.79 3.17
C ILE A 870 9.27 40.74 2.50
N PRO A 871 9.71 41.95 2.10
CA PRO A 871 8.86 42.90 1.41
C PRO A 871 8.64 42.51 -0.06
N SER A 872 7.64 43.10 -0.69
CA SER A 872 7.33 42.84 -2.11
C SER A 872 8.51 43.17 -3.06
N ILE A 873 9.36 44.13 -2.70
CA ILE A 873 10.54 44.52 -3.48
C ILE A 873 11.60 43.40 -3.54
N ALA A 874 11.60 42.49 -2.60
CA ALA A 874 12.52 41.33 -2.58
C ALA A 874 12.27 40.32 -3.70
N ASN A 875 11.15 40.41 -4.39
CA ASN A 875 10.78 39.65 -5.61
C ASN A 875 10.85 38.12 -5.51
N PHE A 876 10.41 37.57 -4.38
CA PHE A 876 10.31 36.12 -4.17
C PHE A 876 8.98 35.58 -4.74
N LEU A 877 8.83 35.60 -6.07
CA LEU A 877 7.58 35.23 -6.73
C LEU A 877 7.27 33.73 -6.68
N HIS A 878 8.26 32.86 -6.46
CA HIS A 878 8.09 31.40 -6.43
C HIS A 878 8.00 30.83 -5.02
N LEU A 879 8.21 31.65 -3.99
CA LEU A 879 8.25 31.19 -2.60
C LEU A 879 6.88 30.64 -2.16
N SER A 880 6.83 29.35 -1.97
CA SER A 880 5.61 28.59 -1.65
C SER A 880 5.58 28.11 -0.20
N LYS A 881 6.75 27.89 0.43
CA LYS A 881 6.85 27.36 1.79
C LYS A 881 7.92 28.07 2.59
N ILE A 882 7.53 28.52 3.80
CA ILE A 882 8.44 29.03 4.82
C ILE A 882 8.22 28.22 6.10
N ASN A 883 9.28 27.73 6.70
CA ASN A 883 9.24 27.01 7.96
C ASN A 883 10.18 27.63 8.98
N LEU A 884 9.62 28.19 10.02
CA LEU A 884 10.32 28.84 11.14
C LEU A 884 9.99 28.13 12.47
N ASN A 885 9.50 26.90 12.41
CA ASN A 885 9.16 26.11 13.60
C ASN A 885 10.30 26.06 14.62
N LEU A 886 10.02 26.11 15.92
CA LEU A 886 11.01 26.09 17.01
C LEU A 886 11.99 27.28 17.04
N SER A 887 11.71 28.39 16.36
CA SER A 887 12.48 29.64 16.45
C SER A 887 11.99 30.47 17.65
N THR A 888 12.42 30.06 18.85
CA THR A 888 11.83 30.50 20.14
C THR A 888 12.01 31.97 20.45
N ASN A 889 13.03 32.63 19.90
CA ASN A 889 13.31 34.08 20.09
C ASN A 889 12.73 34.98 18.97
N LEU A 890 12.03 34.39 18.00
CA LEU A 890 11.40 35.12 16.90
C LEU A 890 10.27 35.99 17.43
N LYS A 891 10.39 37.32 17.23
CA LYS A 891 9.44 38.34 17.73
C LYS A 891 8.57 38.94 16.64
N GLU A 892 9.11 39.14 15.45
CA GLU A 892 8.45 39.82 14.36
C GLU A 892 8.55 39.04 13.06
N VAL A 893 7.43 38.87 12.39
CA VAL A 893 7.30 38.27 11.05
C VAL A 893 6.47 39.23 10.19
N ASP A 894 7.05 39.70 9.08
CA ASP A 894 6.40 40.59 8.11
C ASP A 894 6.67 40.06 6.68
N LEU A 895 5.66 39.44 6.07
CA LEU A 895 5.79 38.75 4.80
C LEU A 895 4.83 39.30 3.75
N THR A 896 5.39 39.75 2.62
CA THR A 896 4.63 40.11 1.42
C THR A 896 5.01 39.12 0.30
N CYS A 897 4.39 37.91 0.35
CA CYS A 897 4.74 36.79 -0.53
C CYS A 897 3.46 36.32 -1.27
N PRO A 898 3.24 36.72 -2.53
CA PRO A 898 1.94 36.52 -3.21
C PRO A 898 1.63 35.06 -3.50
N ASN A 899 2.62 34.19 -3.59
CA ASN A 899 2.46 32.75 -3.90
C ASN A 899 2.74 31.80 -2.72
N LEU A 900 2.92 32.34 -1.51
CA LEU A 900 3.12 31.51 -0.32
C LEU A 900 1.89 30.65 -0.04
N LEU A 901 2.08 29.33 0.07
CA LEU A 901 1.03 28.34 0.35
C LEU A 901 1.05 27.87 1.79
N THR A 902 2.24 27.72 2.37
CA THR A 902 2.41 27.15 3.71
C THR A 902 3.39 27.99 4.53
N LEU A 903 2.94 28.40 5.71
CA LEU A 903 3.76 29.07 6.72
C LEU A 903 3.67 28.32 8.03
N ASN A 904 4.81 27.88 8.57
CA ASN A 904 4.89 27.21 9.86
C ASN A 904 5.71 28.05 10.84
N LEU A 905 5.04 28.58 11.85
CA LEU A 905 5.57 29.35 12.96
C LEU A 905 5.35 28.62 14.30
N SER A 906 5.10 27.31 14.27
CA SER A 906 4.84 26.54 15.49
C SER A 906 6.00 26.67 16.49
N ASN A 907 5.70 26.72 17.78
CA ASN A 907 6.68 26.84 18.87
C ASN A 907 7.56 28.11 18.82
N CYS A 908 7.12 29.18 18.12
CA CYS A 908 7.74 30.50 18.19
C CYS A 908 7.20 31.23 19.41
N SER A 909 7.72 30.89 20.60
CA SER A 909 7.17 31.33 21.88
C SER A 909 7.24 32.82 22.13
N SER A 910 8.14 33.55 21.47
CA SER A 910 8.33 35.02 21.61
C SER A 910 7.66 35.83 20.52
N LEU A 911 6.88 35.22 19.62
CA LEU A 911 6.24 35.91 18.50
C LEU A 911 5.17 36.90 19.00
N GLU A 912 5.39 38.20 18.75
CA GLU A 912 4.52 39.28 19.16
C GLU A 912 3.84 39.95 17.96
N VAL A 913 4.57 40.15 16.86
CA VAL A 913 4.11 40.86 15.66
C VAL A 913 4.06 39.93 14.48
N LEU A 914 2.88 39.84 13.85
CA LEU A 914 2.64 39.03 12.68
C LEU A 914 1.92 39.83 11.59
N LYS A 915 2.58 40.08 10.47
CA LYS A 915 2.02 40.76 9.32
C LYS A 915 2.15 39.91 8.09
N LEU A 916 1.05 39.61 7.44
CA LEU A 916 0.99 38.70 6.29
C LEU A 916 0.20 39.36 5.15
N ASP A 917 0.86 39.63 4.05
CA ASP A 917 0.23 39.96 2.77
C ASP A 917 0.50 38.78 1.81
N CYS A 918 -0.23 37.68 2.04
CA CYS A 918 -0.03 36.40 1.38
C CYS A 918 -1.38 35.85 0.89
N PRO A 919 -1.94 36.37 -0.22
CA PRO A 919 -3.30 36.06 -0.66
C PRO A 919 -3.54 34.59 -1.01
N ARG A 920 -2.47 33.83 -1.33
CA ARG A 920 -2.56 32.36 -1.63
C ARG A 920 -2.21 31.46 -0.46
N LEU A 921 -1.96 32.01 0.73
CA LEU A 921 -1.64 31.21 1.91
C LEU A 921 -2.82 30.32 2.26
N SER A 922 -2.61 29.00 2.18
CA SER A 922 -3.64 27.99 2.45
C SER A 922 -3.49 27.33 3.82
N ASN A 923 -2.25 27.25 4.35
CA ASN A 923 -1.93 26.55 5.58
C ASN A 923 -1.06 27.42 6.49
N LEU A 924 -1.60 27.82 7.65
CA LEU A 924 -0.90 28.59 8.67
C LEU A 924 -0.84 27.80 9.99
N GLN A 925 0.37 27.54 10.47
CA GLN A 925 0.62 26.81 11.70
C GLN A 925 1.25 27.70 12.74
N LEU A 926 0.57 27.91 13.87
CA LEU A 926 0.94 28.76 15.00
C LEU A 926 0.87 27.98 16.34
N LEU A 927 1.07 26.66 16.30
CA LEU A 927 1.06 25.84 17.52
C LEU A 927 2.01 26.43 18.59
N ALA A 928 1.52 26.63 19.82
CA ALA A 928 2.29 27.12 20.96
C ALA A 928 3.01 28.46 20.75
N CYS A 929 2.43 29.40 20.01
CA CYS A 929 2.87 30.81 19.96
C CYS A 929 2.34 31.56 21.18
N ILE A 930 3.09 31.54 22.28
CA ILE A 930 2.62 31.95 23.62
C ILE A 930 2.39 33.49 23.71
N MET A 931 3.18 34.27 22.99
CA MET A 931 3.14 35.74 23.07
C MET A 931 2.21 36.39 22.06
N LEU A 932 1.78 35.70 21.02
CA LEU A 932 0.92 36.22 19.95
C LEU A 932 -0.47 36.56 20.50
N GLN A 933 -0.93 37.79 20.20
CA GLN A 933 -2.25 38.30 20.62
C GLN A 933 -3.29 38.06 19.53
N GLU A 934 -4.57 38.09 19.93
CA GLU A 934 -5.71 37.83 19.06
C GLU A 934 -5.83 38.85 17.94
N GLU A 935 -5.67 40.17 18.30
CA GLU A 935 -5.76 41.28 17.37
C GLU A 935 -4.70 41.23 16.28
N GLU A 936 -3.47 40.80 16.61
CA GLU A 936 -2.37 40.60 15.66
C GLU A 936 -2.69 39.47 14.68
N LEU A 937 -3.25 38.39 15.20
CA LEU A 937 -3.65 37.25 14.35
C LEU A 937 -4.78 37.61 13.40
N GLU A 938 -5.85 38.25 13.90
CA GLU A 938 -6.98 38.73 13.06
C GLU A 938 -6.51 39.66 11.95
N SER A 939 -5.63 40.61 12.30
CA SER A 939 -5.02 41.53 11.34
C SER A 939 -4.19 40.81 10.29
N ALA A 940 -3.36 39.84 10.71
CA ALA A 940 -2.48 39.09 9.83
C ALA A 940 -3.23 38.25 8.80
N ILE A 941 -4.30 37.57 9.21
CA ILE A 941 -5.04 36.67 8.31
C ILE A 941 -6.03 37.39 7.38
N SER A 942 -6.33 38.70 7.66
CA SER A 942 -7.29 39.49 6.87
C SER A 942 -6.93 39.60 5.39
N LEU A 943 -5.64 39.57 5.05
CA LEU A 943 -5.11 39.60 3.67
C LEU A 943 -4.83 38.18 3.08
N CYS A 944 -5.09 37.13 3.85
CA CYS A 944 -4.86 35.73 3.42
C CYS A 944 -6.17 35.11 2.90
N SER A 945 -6.66 35.55 1.75
CA SER A 945 -7.99 35.17 1.22
C SER A 945 -8.16 33.68 0.89
N ALA A 946 -7.06 32.93 0.65
CA ALA A 946 -7.07 31.52 0.33
C ALA A 946 -6.83 30.60 1.56
N LEU A 947 -6.85 31.14 2.80
CA LEU A 947 -6.52 30.36 3.99
C LEU A 947 -7.56 29.26 4.25
N GLU A 948 -7.13 28.00 4.22
CA GLU A 948 -7.98 26.81 4.43
C GLU A 948 -7.79 26.18 5.81
N PHE A 949 -6.56 26.20 6.31
CA PHE A 949 -6.17 25.54 7.56
C PHE A 949 -5.44 26.51 8.48
N LEU A 950 -5.92 26.64 9.71
CA LEU A 950 -5.32 27.44 10.78
C LEU A 950 -5.14 26.60 12.03
N ASN A 951 -3.92 26.52 12.56
CA ASN A 951 -3.62 25.85 13.83
C ASN A 951 -3.11 26.86 14.85
N VAL A 952 -3.90 27.09 15.89
CA VAL A 952 -3.60 27.96 17.04
C VAL A 952 -3.70 27.19 18.37
N HIS A 953 -3.44 25.88 18.32
CA HIS A 953 -3.47 25.07 19.51
C HIS A 953 -2.37 25.51 20.49
N SER A 954 -2.67 25.51 21.78
CA SER A 954 -1.73 25.93 22.85
C SER A 954 -1.24 27.40 22.77
N CYS A 955 -2.05 28.31 22.21
CA CYS A 955 -1.80 29.74 22.21
C CYS A 955 -2.64 30.43 23.32
N PRO A 956 -2.10 30.67 24.53
CA PRO A 956 -2.89 31.09 25.70
C PRO A 956 -3.47 32.52 25.62
N LYS A 957 -2.93 33.39 24.76
CA LYS A 957 -3.43 34.76 24.55
C LYS A 957 -4.50 34.85 23.45
N ILE A 958 -4.76 33.73 22.78
CA ILE A 958 -5.78 33.59 21.72
C ILE A 958 -6.95 32.77 22.28
N ASN A 959 -7.62 33.34 23.31
CA ASN A 959 -8.65 32.59 24.06
C ASN A 959 -10.10 32.95 23.70
N ALA A 960 -10.34 34.05 23.00
CA ALA A 960 -11.67 34.54 22.70
C ALA A 960 -11.98 34.60 21.19
N LEU A 961 -11.21 33.87 20.38
CA LEU A 961 -11.40 33.81 18.94
C LEU A 961 -12.87 33.55 18.56
N ASP A 962 -13.51 34.55 17.98
CA ASP A 962 -14.80 34.36 17.35
C ASP A 962 -14.60 33.72 15.97
N PHE A 963 -14.77 32.39 15.95
CA PHE A 963 -14.64 31.63 14.71
C PHE A 963 -15.61 32.06 13.61
N GLY A 964 -16.76 32.64 13.99
CA GLY A 964 -17.73 33.20 13.05
C GLY A 964 -17.16 34.46 12.36
N ARG A 965 -16.49 35.31 13.13
CA ARG A 965 -15.84 36.54 12.63
C ARG A 965 -14.62 36.20 11.76
N LEU A 966 -13.81 35.24 12.15
CA LEU A 966 -12.69 34.78 11.35
C LEU A 966 -13.12 34.23 9.99
N ARG A 967 -14.19 33.45 9.93
CA ARG A 967 -14.74 32.93 8.67
C ARG A 967 -15.39 34.02 7.81
N LEU A 968 -15.86 35.11 8.38
CA LEU A 968 -16.32 36.25 7.61
C LEU A 968 -15.16 37.00 6.95
N GLY A 969 -14.01 37.11 7.63
CA GLY A 969 -12.78 37.69 7.08
C GLY A 969 -12.06 36.77 6.08
N CYS A 970 -12.10 35.44 6.32
CA CYS A 970 -11.46 34.41 5.48
C CYS A 970 -12.47 33.32 5.09
N PRO A 971 -13.26 33.53 4.01
CA PRO A 971 -14.32 32.59 3.61
C PRO A 971 -13.83 31.20 3.23
N SER A 972 -12.56 31.08 2.85
CA SER A 972 -11.92 29.81 2.47
C SER A 972 -11.54 28.92 3.66
N LEU A 973 -11.66 29.41 4.91
CA LEU A 973 -11.21 28.73 6.11
C LEU A 973 -12.10 27.53 6.46
N LYS A 974 -11.59 26.31 6.18
CA LYS A 974 -12.29 25.03 6.33
C LYS A 974 -12.04 24.38 7.70
N ARG A 975 -10.82 24.48 8.22
CA ARG A 975 -10.38 23.76 9.40
C ARG A 975 -9.57 24.64 10.34
N ILE A 976 -9.99 24.68 11.60
CA ILE A 976 -9.29 25.40 12.67
C ILE A 976 -8.96 24.38 13.77
N GLN A 977 -7.70 24.36 14.22
CA GLN A 977 -7.27 23.61 15.40
C GLN A 977 -6.98 24.60 16.53
N SER A 978 -7.72 24.50 17.63
CA SER A 978 -7.58 25.32 18.82
C SER A 978 -7.72 24.45 20.05
N SER A 979 -7.08 24.81 21.17
CA SER A 979 -7.27 24.17 22.47
C SER A 979 -8.67 24.34 23.07
N LEU A 980 -9.49 25.22 22.48
CA LEU A 980 -10.88 25.45 22.87
C LEU A 980 -11.88 24.51 22.17
N ILE A 981 -11.45 23.78 21.17
CA ILE A 981 -12.25 22.79 20.42
C ILE A 981 -11.57 21.43 20.64
N SER A 982 -12.03 20.71 21.67
CA SER A 982 -11.64 19.29 21.91
C SER A 982 -12.59 18.34 21.19
#